data_5e96fa000eebe22123c30fac158086c4
#
_entry.id   5e96fa000eebe22123c30fac158086c4
#
_cell.length_a   1.000
_cell.length_b   1.000
_cell.length_c   1.000
_cell.angle_alpha   90.00
_cell.angle_beta   90.00
_cell.angle_gamma   90.00
#
_symmetry.space_group_name_H-M   'P 1'
#
loop_
_entity.id
_entity.type
_entity.pdbx_description
1 polymer ?
#
loop_
_entity_poly.entity_id
_entity_poly.type
_entity_poly.pdbx_seq_one_letter_code
_entity_poly.pdbx_strand_id
1 'polypeptide(L)'
;MYGYYFVTDATPTNDMTSVAQASGASTRITTYDDYLLHEQELVSVNQSGREFFGEDFSGARPRTISTFSSIPGITGADGKVTMRFISRINSGSGTASLSINDSELLDITIPSIQTVSSNVRSYTKAIPGTTTALWKGSKSEKNNVVVSYSSSGHTNVRLDYIRMQFVRTLRPYGACTFFRSLTSVGNASRFVISEANSNTLVFDVTDALNVKRVEADLNGSELSFTIPAGRLREFVLVQTNQTFPSPEVVGEVASSNLHGLEQRDMIIISAPSLVQQAERLAVAHREKDGLTVEVVTPEAIYNEFSSGTPDATAYRRLMKMFYDRSSSLGNPPKYLLLFGDGIYDNRGISGEVQGVSWSNMLLTFQSQESLNVYSYATDDYFAFLEDNSGSNFSRDKMCLGVGRFPIRTVTEATQMVDKTISYMENKDSGSWKNNVTFVADDGNNEDSFTTNHMKQADQLAEAIEEMQPGFLVNKVYFDAYKRSSLGTYPDVHNEIEKLLKSGQLLINYTGHGSTTHWADESVWTQTDINNSSYKHLPVWVTATCDFTRFDDVKTSAGESVFLNPTSGGIALFTTTRVVFSGNNANLNKALIDNLFQEGANSRYTLGEAMMYTKRQLNDSNKLNFILIGDPALKFAYPEYKARVTAVNGEAVSDEPFEFKALSRITVEGEILNPSGSFAADFTGVLSSTIFDSQSSITTLGNSSEKFTYLDYPNTIYIGRDSVRNGKFSFTFMVPKDISYSNKKGKLNLYASSETKEAQGSFFDFIVGGTSDTAETDTIGPKIRQIYLNDSSFVSGDKVNTTPYFVAKLWDKSGVNITGSSVGHDMMLTIDSMPSMSYNLNSYYALLPDSENEGLVQFSIPEMEPGMHTAEFKVWDILNNSTTYTFTFEVAEGLKPNLIEMYATPNPARDQVEFFLHHNRPESNLKVTVMVYDMTGKFLWSTEKSGSSELFKAYIVTWNLTDNGGRRLRPGVYLYRAAISTNNSKEATKANKLIILAQ
;
A
#
# COMPACT_ATOMS: atom_id res chain seq x y z
N MET A 1 22.74 -16.90 12.00
CA MET A 1 23.19 -15.93 10.98
C MET A 1 24.63 -16.26 10.65
N TYR A 2 24.97 -16.31 9.38
CA TYR A 2 26.34 -16.59 8.92
C TYR A 2 27.03 -15.27 8.61
N GLY A 3 28.30 -15.16 9.02
CA GLY A 3 29.17 -14.09 8.53
C GLY A 3 29.81 -14.53 7.22
N TYR A 4 29.89 -13.61 6.26
CA TYR A 4 30.48 -13.89 4.95
C TYR A 4 31.82 -13.18 4.81
N TYR A 5 32.77 -13.82 4.12
CA TYR A 5 34.07 -13.27 3.78
C TYR A 5 34.32 -13.46 2.29
N PHE A 6 34.79 -12.42 1.63
CA PHE A 6 35.25 -12.50 0.25
C PHE A 6 36.74 -12.88 0.24
N VAL A 7 37.08 -13.86 -0.59
CA VAL A 7 38.45 -14.27 -0.82
C VAL A 7 38.77 -14.02 -2.30
N THR A 8 39.91 -13.40 -2.56
CA THR A 8 40.41 -13.12 -3.90
C THR A 8 41.86 -13.62 -4.04
N ASP A 9 42.26 -13.95 -5.24
CA ASP A 9 43.64 -14.25 -5.61
C ASP A 9 44.46 -13.00 -6.02
N ALA A 10 43.85 -11.81 -5.92
CA ALA A 10 44.54 -10.57 -6.19
C ALA A 10 45.70 -10.31 -5.21
N THR A 11 46.75 -9.64 -5.67
CA THR A 11 47.89 -9.29 -4.83
C THR A 11 47.42 -8.41 -3.66
N PRO A 12 47.80 -8.77 -2.41
CA PRO A 12 47.46 -7.94 -1.25
C PRO A 12 47.99 -6.51 -1.41
N THR A 13 47.19 -5.53 -1.04
CA THR A 13 47.57 -4.12 -1.13
C THR A 13 48.29 -3.61 0.11
N ASN A 14 48.13 -4.29 1.26
CA ASN A 14 48.73 -3.91 2.52
C ASN A 14 49.19 -5.14 3.31
N ASP A 15 50.45 -5.11 3.77
CA ASP A 15 50.97 -6.07 4.74
C ASP A 15 50.53 -5.73 6.14
N MET A 16 50.34 -6.76 6.98
CA MET A 16 50.04 -6.56 8.41
C MET A 16 51.23 -5.89 9.08
N THR A 17 51.02 -4.76 9.70
CA THR A 17 52.04 -4.03 10.43
C THR A 17 52.27 -4.57 11.85
N SER A 18 53.43 -4.30 12.45
CA SER A 18 53.73 -4.64 13.84
C SER A 18 53.54 -3.43 14.73
N VAL A 19 53.18 -3.69 16.01
CA VAL A 19 53.21 -2.72 17.11
C VAL A 19 54.43 -3.02 17.95
N ALA A 20 55.40 -2.08 17.95
CA ALA A 20 56.57 -2.17 18.82
C ALA A 20 56.18 -1.98 20.31
N GLN A 21 56.95 -2.57 21.20
CA GLN A 21 56.78 -2.41 22.62
C GLN A 21 57.07 -0.96 23.05
N ALA A 22 56.23 -0.45 23.98
CA ALA A 22 56.47 0.82 24.64
C ALA A 22 57.51 0.62 25.78
N SER A 23 58.23 1.69 26.15
CA SER A 23 59.15 1.67 27.27
C SER A 23 58.47 2.18 28.56
N GLY A 24 58.99 1.80 29.75
CA GLY A 24 58.61 2.41 31.02
C GLY A 24 57.27 1.94 31.58
N ALA A 25 56.94 0.66 31.56
CA ALA A 25 55.74 0.14 32.19
C ALA A 25 55.73 0.33 33.69
N SER A 26 54.69 0.97 34.23
CA SER A 26 54.46 1.16 35.64
C SER A 26 53.52 0.11 36.25
N THR A 27 52.78 -0.60 35.46
CA THR A 27 51.77 -1.59 35.87
C THR A 27 52.04 -2.95 35.23
N ARG A 28 52.02 -4.04 36.01
CA ARG A 28 52.09 -5.41 35.54
C ARG A 28 50.72 -6.03 35.53
N ILE A 29 50.25 -6.50 34.38
CA ILE A 29 48.93 -7.09 34.15
C ILE A 29 49.10 -8.58 33.90
N THR A 30 48.53 -9.41 34.82
CA THR A 30 48.56 -10.88 34.77
C THR A 30 47.12 -11.44 34.68
N THR A 31 46.15 -10.58 34.68
CA THR A 31 44.72 -10.90 34.60
C THR A 31 44.07 -9.97 33.59
N TYR A 32 42.90 -10.31 33.09
CA TYR A 32 42.17 -9.49 32.16
C TYR A 32 40.66 -9.47 32.47
N ASP A 33 40.01 -8.40 32.03
CA ASP A 33 38.56 -8.23 32.11
C ASP A 33 37.88 -9.05 30.99
N ASP A 34 37.07 -10.01 31.39
CA ASP A 34 36.35 -10.87 30.46
C ASP A 34 34.85 -10.84 30.73
N TYR A 35 34.04 -11.31 29.75
CA TYR A 35 32.62 -11.48 29.91
C TYR A 35 32.11 -12.67 29.11
N LEU A 36 30.98 -13.20 29.57
CA LEU A 36 30.15 -14.12 28.84
C LEU A 36 28.75 -13.55 28.72
N LEU A 37 28.17 -13.72 27.55
CA LEU A 37 26.81 -13.36 27.23
C LEU A 37 26.01 -14.63 26.94
N HIS A 38 24.83 -14.74 27.55
CA HIS A 38 23.78 -15.65 27.18
C HIS A 38 22.63 -14.84 26.66
N GLU A 39 22.30 -15.03 25.42
CA GLU A 39 21.21 -14.36 24.70
C GLU A 39 20.69 -15.32 23.64
N GLN A 40 19.40 -15.56 23.66
CA GLN A 40 18.71 -16.31 22.64
C GLN A 40 17.61 -15.43 22.03
N GLU A 41 17.49 -15.48 20.74
CA GLU A 41 16.48 -14.74 19.99
C GLU A 41 15.55 -15.75 19.32
N LEU A 42 14.37 -15.99 19.91
CA LEU A 42 13.45 -17.05 19.50
C LEU A 42 12.07 -16.50 19.05
N VAL A 43 11.60 -15.41 19.66
CA VAL A 43 10.24 -14.91 19.49
C VAL A 43 10.19 -13.38 19.52
N SER A 44 9.46 -12.78 18.59
CA SER A 44 8.96 -11.42 18.72
C SER A 44 7.60 -11.43 19.41
N VAL A 45 7.43 -10.69 20.51
CA VAL A 45 6.16 -10.69 21.27
C VAL A 45 5.08 -9.77 20.67
N ASN A 46 5.47 -8.96 19.70
CA ASN A 46 4.57 -8.01 19.02
C ASN A 46 4.55 -8.19 17.48
N GLN A 47 5.30 -9.16 16.94
CA GLN A 47 5.51 -9.31 15.51
C GLN A 47 5.92 -7.99 14.84
N SER A 48 6.72 -7.22 15.53
CA SER A 48 7.18 -5.89 15.12
C SER A 48 8.38 -5.49 15.96
N GLY A 49 9.27 -4.68 15.38
CA GLY A 49 10.50 -4.24 16.01
C GLY A 49 11.62 -5.27 15.90
N ARG A 50 12.82 -4.87 16.33
CA ARG A 50 14.06 -5.65 16.13
C ARG A 50 14.48 -6.48 17.33
N GLU A 51 13.80 -6.32 18.49
CA GLU A 51 14.09 -7.10 19.69
C GLU A 51 13.34 -8.43 19.65
N PHE A 52 14.06 -9.51 19.80
CA PHE A 52 13.55 -10.86 19.99
C PHE A 52 13.92 -11.34 21.38
N PHE A 53 13.16 -12.29 21.91
CA PHE A 53 13.30 -12.75 23.28
C PHE A 53 13.48 -14.26 23.33
N GLY A 54 14.23 -14.70 24.33
CA GLY A 54 14.66 -16.09 24.48
C GLY A 54 13.67 -16.99 25.20
N GLU A 55 14.17 -17.72 26.17
CA GLU A 55 13.49 -18.81 26.86
C GLU A 55 12.20 -18.37 27.55
N ASP A 56 11.19 -19.20 27.41
CA ASP A 56 9.87 -19.02 28.03
C ASP A 56 9.85 -19.53 29.47
N PHE A 57 9.46 -18.67 30.39
CA PHE A 57 9.27 -18.98 31.82
C PHE A 57 7.80 -18.95 32.25
N SER A 58 6.85 -18.92 31.33
CA SER A 58 5.40 -18.92 31.64
C SER A 58 4.97 -20.15 32.47
N GLY A 59 5.70 -21.26 32.38
CA GLY A 59 5.46 -22.48 33.16
C GLY A 59 6.01 -22.45 34.60
N ALA A 60 6.57 -21.32 35.04
CA ALA A 60 7.16 -21.11 36.38
C ALA A 60 8.19 -22.20 36.80
N ARG A 61 8.89 -22.81 35.86
CA ARG A 61 9.92 -23.80 36.11
C ARG A 61 11.29 -23.15 36.04
N PRO A 62 12.17 -23.33 37.08
CA PRO A 62 13.55 -22.89 37.01
C PRO A 62 14.29 -23.51 35.82
N ARG A 63 15.17 -22.74 35.19
CA ARG A 63 16.02 -23.19 34.08
C ARG A 63 17.50 -22.97 34.41
N THR A 64 18.30 -23.98 34.14
CA THR A 64 19.77 -23.90 34.22
C THR A 64 20.30 -23.33 32.92
N ILE A 65 21.15 -22.28 33.01
CA ILE A 65 21.79 -21.63 31.89
C ILE A 65 23.20 -22.18 31.70
N SER A 66 23.37 -23.06 30.73
CA SER A 66 24.62 -23.80 30.53
C SER A 66 25.80 -22.94 30.03
N THR A 67 25.55 -21.79 29.44
CA THR A 67 26.59 -20.84 28.95
C THR A 67 27.65 -20.53 30.01
N PHE A 68 27.24 -20.49 31.27
CA PHE A 68 28.11 -20.12 32.37
C PHE A 68 28.62 -21.31 33.19
N SER A 69 28.37 -22.53 32.77
CA SER A 69 28.71 -23.76 33.51
C SER A 69 30.19 -23.96 33.75
N SER A 70 31.05 -23.40 32.89
CA SER A 70 32.51 -23.50 33.05
C SER A 70 33.18 -22.17 32.66
N ILE A 71 33.94 -21.58 33.62
CA ILE A 71 34.72 -20.36 33.41
C ILE A 71 36.15 -20.61 33.88
N PRO A 72 36.99 -21.29 33.06
CA PRO A 72 38.36 -21.61 33.44
C PRO A 72 39.18 -20.36 33.72
N GLY A 73 40.00 -20.40 34.77
CA GLY A 73 40.90 -19.29 35.15
C GLY A 73 40.21 -18.11 35.76
N ILE A 74 38.94 -18.17 36.16
CA ILE A 74 38.26 -17.09 36.86
C ILE A 74 38.97 -16.81 38.20
N THR A 75 39.14 -15.56 38.52
CA THR A 75 39.79 -15.11 39.78
C THR A 75 38.75 -14.80 40.84
N GLY A 76 39.24 -14.55 42.10
CA GLY A 76 38.39 -14.08 43.17
C GLY A 76 37.99 -12.61 43.12
N ALA A 77 38.46 -11.84 42.11
CA ALA A 77 38.10 -10.44 41.94
C ALA A 77 36.58 -10.24 41.73
N ASP A 78 36.07 -9.12 42.21
CA ASP A 78 34.62 -8.80 42.03
C ASP A 78 34.23 -8.78 40.58
N GLY A 79 33.07 -9.38 40.28
CA GLY A 79 32.42 -9.39 38.96
C GLY A 79 31.09 -8.65 38.99
N LYS A 80 30.44 -8.61 37.85
CA LYS A 80 29.08 -8.06 37.72
C LYS A 80 28.22 -9.05 36.91
N VAL A 81 26.97 -9.20 37.31
CA VAL A 81 25.98 -9.97 36.57
C VAL A 81 24.78 -9.06 36.25
N THR A 82 24.48 -8.93 34.98
CA THR A 82 23.33 -8.19 34.52
C THR A 82 22.34 -9.19 33.91
N MET A 83 21.07 -9.09 34.27
CA MET A 83 19.96 -9.83 33.64
C MET A 83 18.91 -8.85 33.13
N ARG A 84 18.45 -9.03 31.93
CA ARG A 84 17.25 -8.38 31.37
C ARG A 84 16.19 -9.46 31.15
N PHE A 85 14.98 -9.13 31.58
CA PHE A 85 13.84 -10.04 31.56
C PHE A 85 12.57 -9.29 31.22
N ILE A 86 11.61 -9.91 30.49
CA ILE A 86 10.32 -9.29 30.17
C ILE A 86 9.16 -10.11 30.73
N SER A 87 8.08 -9.45 31.09
CA SER A 87 6.81 -10.09 31.46
C SER A 87 5.62 -9.17 31.23
N ARG A 88 4.46 -9.76 30.86
CA ARG A 88 3.16 -9.09 30.89
C ARG A 88 2.36 -9.61 32.08
N ILE A 89 2.06 -8.76 33.04
CA ILE A 89 1.34 -9.08 34.26
C ILE A 89 0.07 -8.25 34.31
N ASN A 90 -1.06 -8.90 34.53
CA ASN A 90 -2.37 -8.23 34.56
C ASN A 90 -2.73 -7.68 35.96
N SER A 91 -2.15 -8.25 37.03
CA SER A 91 -2.37 -7.77 38.40
C SER A 91 -1.19 -8.18 39.31
N GLY A 92 -0.87 -7.36 40.26
CA GLY A 92 0.25 -7.61 41.24
C GLY A 92 1.62 -7.32 40.60
N SER A 93 2.57 -8.18 40.80
CA SER A 93 3.93 -8.12 40.28
C SER A 93 4.50 -9.51 40.05
N GLY A 94 5.50 -9.59 39.20
CA GLY A 94 6.28 -10.82 38.99
C GLY A 94 7.74 -10.61 39.38
N THR A 95 8.41 -11.65 39.80
CA THR A 95 9.82 -11.60 40.14
C THR A 95 10.59 -12.63 39.36
N ALA A 96 11.60 -12.19 38.59
CA ALA A 96 12.61 -13.03 37.99
C ALA A 96 13.88 -13.02 38.85
N SER A 97 14.36 -14.18 39.27
CA SER A 97 15.54 -14.32 40.14
C SER A 97 16.64 -15.11 39.44
N LEU A 98 17.90 -14.76 39.69
CA LEU A 98 19.06 -15.50 39.24
C LEU A 98 19.90 -15.93 40.43
N SER A 99 20.21 -17.21 40.53
CA SER A 99 21.11 -17.78 41.51
C SER A 99 22.35 -18.38 40.84
N ILE A 100 23.47 -18.35 41.59
CA ILE A 100 24.73 -19.00 41.21
C ILE A 100 25.12 -19.95 42.32
N ASN A 101 25.29 -21.24 42.01
CA ASN A 101 25.64 -22.26 42.97
C ASN A 101 24.75 -22.23 44.24
N ASP A 102 23.44 -22.24 44.01
CA ASP A 102 22.35 -22.24 45.00
C ASP A 102 22.26 -20.94 45.85
N SER A 103 23.07 -19.92 45.55
CA SER A 103 22.99 -18.62 46.21
C SER A 103 22.30 -17.61 45.29
N GLU A 104 21.20 -17.03 45.74
CA GLU A 104 20.53 -15.95 45.00
C GLU A 104 21.45 -14.73 44.90
N LEU A 105 21.62 -14.21 43.68
CA LEU A 105 22.52 -13.10 43.39
C LEU A 105 21.75 -11.82 43.05
N LEU A 106 20.69 -11.94 42.28
CA LEU A 106 19.87 -10.81 41.86
C LEU A 106 18.41 -11.23 41.60
N ASP A 107 17.53 -10.26 41.74
CA ASP A 107 16.13 -10.36 41.37
C ASP A 107 15.67 -9.12 40.58
N ILE A 108 14.64 -9.29 39.78
CA ILE A 108 13.98 -8.26 39.00
C ILE A 108 12.49 -8.31 39.32
N THR A 109 11.97 -7.25 39.97
CA THR A 109 10.52 -7.10 40.14
C THR A 109 9.91 -6.36 38.95
N ILE A 110 8.97 -6.98 38.25
CA ILE A 110 8.24 -6.41 37.12
C ILE A 110 6.82 -6.09 37.60
N PRO A 111 6.37 -4.82 37.52
CA PRO A 111 5.03 -4.41 37.93
C PRO A 111 3.98 -4.88 36.93
N SER A 112 2.71 -4.87 37.36
CA SER A 112 1.59 -5.07 36.45
C SER A 112 1.40 -3.85 35.54
N ILE A 113 0.85 -4.09 34.34
CA ILE A 113 0.56 -3.03 33.37
C ILE A 113 -0.42 -1.99 33.95
N GLN A 114 -1.35 -2.39 34.81
CA GLN A 114 -2.29 -1.47 35.48
C GLN A 114 -1.61 -0.42 36.35
N THR A 115 -0.47 -0.74 36.94
CA THR A 115 0.30 0.22 37.78
C THR A 115 1.08 1.22 36.95
N VAL A 116 1.29 0.96 35.67
CA VAL A 116 2.03 1.87 34.77
C VAL A 116 1.11 2.95 34.19
N SER A 117 -0.03 2.60 33.66
CA SER A 117 -1.09 3.52 33.18
C SER A 117 -2.31 2.74 32.73
N SER A 118 -3.51 3.18 33.10
CA SER A 118 -4.77 2.57 32.64
C SER A 118 -4.96 2.67 31.13
N ASN A 119 -4.49 3.76 30.50
CA ASN A 119 -4.65 4.00 29.05
C ASN A 119 -3.65 3.22 28.20
N VAL A 120 -2.60 2.62 28.78
CA VAL A 120 -1.54 1.91 28.04
C VAL A 120 -1.71 0.39 28.10
N ARG A 121 -2.73 -0.10 28.82
CA ARG A 121 -2.90 -1.54 29.08
C ARG A 121 -3.04 -2.38 27.83
N SER A 122 -3.77 -1.90 26.84
CA SER A 122 -3.99 -2.61 25.55
C SER A 122 -2.78 -2.53 24.62
N TYR A 123 -1.98 -1.48 24.76
CA TYR A 123 -0.88 -1.18 23.86
C TYR A 123 0.44 -1.86 24.25
N THR A 124 0.62 -2.20 25.54
CA THR A 124 1.86 -2.81 26.04
C THR A 124 1.78 -4.33 25.98
N LYS A 125 2.72 -4.96 25.29
CA LYS A 125 2.80 -6.42 25.10
C LYS A 125 3.60 -7.11 26.23
N ALA A 126 4.62 -6.42 26.77
CA ALA A 126 5.34 -6.81 27.95
C ALA A 126 6.08 -5.59 28.55
N ILE A 127 6.49 -5.70 29.80
CA ILE A 127 7.32 -4.71 30.49
C ILE A 127 8.70 -5.32 30.70
N PRO A 128 9.82 -4.63 30.34
CA PRO A 128 11.16 -5.08 30.60
C PRO A 128 11.60 -4.69 32.00
N GLY A 129 12.41 -5.55 32.64
CA GLY A 129 13.16 -5.25 33.83
C GLY A 129 14.64 -5.58 33.61
N THR A 130 15.53 -4.72 34.09
CA THR A 130 16.97 -4.96 33.98
C THR A 130 17.62 -4.66 35.36
N THR A 131 18.41 -5.59 35.86
CA THR A 131 19.11 -5.43 37.11
C THR A 131 20.57 -5.87 36.97
N THR A 132 21.48 -5.18 37.67
CA THR A 132 22.89 -5.55 37.77
C THR A 132 23.28 -5.73 39.22
N ALA A 133 23.85 -6.88 39.54
CA ALA A 133 24.39 -7.15 40.88
C ALA A 133 25.91 -7.36 40.83
N LEU A 134 26.56 -7.06 41.93
CA LEU A 134 27.98 -7.38 42.13
C LEU A 134 28.13 -8.84 42.52
N TRP A 135 28.89 -9.59 41.73
CA TRP A 135 29.25 -10.97 42.04
C TRP A 135 30.53 -11.00 42.86
N LYS A 136 30.37 -11.04 44.22
CA LYS A 136 31.47 -10.99 45.21
C LYS A 136 31.85 -12.36 45.73
N GLY A 137 32.98 -12.43 46.43
CA GLY A 137 33.45 -13.66 47.13
C GLY A 137 34.22 -14.62 46.22
N SER A 138 34.54 -15.79 46.79
CA SER A 138 35.25 -16.84 46.05
C SER A 138 34.39 -17.33 44.86
N LYS A 139 35.03 -17.52 43.71
CA LYS A 139 34.38 -17.95 42.48
C LYS A 139 34.91 -19.33 42.13
N SER A 140 34.04 -20.19 41.63
CA SER A 140 34.39 -21.51 41.08
C SER A 140 34.50 -21.42 39.55
N GLU A 141 35.42 -22.23 39.02
CA GLU A 141 35.45 -22.45 37.54
C GLU A 141 34.22 -23.19 37.06
N LYS A 142 33.57 -23.97 37.91
CA LYS A 142 32.30 -24.66 37.60
C LYS A 142 31.17 -23.97 38.33
N ASN A 143 30.14 -23.58 37.58
CA ASN A 143 29.01 -22.84 38.12
C ASN A 143 27.68 -23.47 37.67
N ASN A 144 26.72 -23.45 38.57
CA ASN A 144 25.31 -23.73 38.25
C ASN A 144 24.53 -22.42 38.32
N VAL A 145 24.23 -21.87 37.14
CA VAL A 145 23.44 -20.62 37.01
C VAL A 145 22.00 -20.98 36.73
N VAL A 146 21.10 -20.63 37.63
CA VAL A 146 19.69 -20.94 37.54
C VAL A 146 18.85 -19.65 37.51
N VAL A 147 17.95 -19.56 36.55
CA VAL A 147 16.94 -18.49 36.48
C VAL A 147 15.59 -19.05 36.86
N SER A 148 14.84 -18.36 37.67
CA SER A 148 13.47 -18.69 38.04
C SER A 148 12.54 -17.49 37.91
N TYR A 149 11.25 -17.76 37.79
CA TYR A 149 10.23 -16.72 37.72
C TYR A 149 9.04 -17.10 38.60
N SER A 150 8.49 -16.12 39.32
CA SER A 150 7.30 -16.29 40.14
C SER A 150 6.31 -15.15 39.90
N SER A 151 5.08 -15.45 39.62
CA SER A 151 3.94 -14.51 39.48
C SER A 151 2.62 -15.27 39.39
N SER A 152 1.51 -14.56 39.64
CA SER A 152 0.15 -15.00 39.27
C SER A 152 -0.41 -14.17 38.13
N GLY A 153 -1.00 -14.84 37.11
CA GLY A 153 -1.69 -14.16 36.01
C GLY A 153 -0.78 -13.42 35.02
N HIS A 154 0.17 -14.13 34.45
CA HIS A 154 1.19 -13.60 33.55
C HIS A 154 1.10 -14.17 32.12
N THR A 155 1.64 -13.43 31.14
CA THR A 155 1.90 -13.86 29.76
C THR A 155 3.21 -13.23 29.26
N ASN A 156 3.74 -13.73 28.14
CA ASN A 156 4.99 -13.21 27.54
C ASN A 156 6.17 -13.13 28.54
N VAL A 157 6.37 -14.19 29.30
CA VAL A 157 7.41 -14.27 30.33
C VAL A 157 8.68 -14.84 29.71
N ARG A 158 9.67 -13.97 29.45
CA ARG A 158 10.88 -14.38 28.73
C ARG A 158 12.15 -13.79 29.27
N LEU A 159 13.21 -14.57 29.22
CA LEU A 159 14.58 -14.08 29.39
C LEU A 159 14.99 -13.38 28.09
N ASP A 160 15.59 -12.23 28.21
CA ASP A 160 16.26 -11.53 27.13
C ASP A 160 17.72 -11.93 27.10
N TYR A 161 18.50 -11.41 28.03
CA TYR A 161 19.91 -11.80 28.17
C TYR A 161 20.40 -11.86 29.61
N ILE A 162 21.51 -12.59 29.79
CA ILE A 162 22.35 -12.54 30.99
C ILE A 162 23.78 -12.23 30.54
N ARG A 163 24.39 -11.20 31.12
CA ARG A 163 25.78 -10.85 30.91
C ARG A 163 26.54 -10.96 32.23
N MET A 164 27.55 -11.84 32.25
CA MET A 164 28.45 -12.01 33.37
C MET A 164 29.81 -11.39 33.01
N GLN A 165 30.25 -10.41 33.75
CA GLN A 165 31.58 -9.75 33.66
C GLN A 165 32.44 -10.19 34.85
N PHE A 166 33.66 -10.60 34.58
CA PHE A 166 34.58 -11.14 35.59
C PHE A 166 36.03 -10.97 35.17
N VAL A 167 36.95 -11.27 36.08
CA VAL A 167 38.39 -11.20 35.84
C VAL A 167 38.96 -12.60 35.72
N ARG A 168 39.75 -12.87 34.68
CA ARG A 168 40.45 -14.15 34.43
C ARG A 168 41.96 -14.01 34.47
N THR A 169 42.63 -15.09 34.77
CA THR A 169 44.08 -15.21 34.61
C THR A 169 44.44 -15.07 33.15
N LEU A 170 45.45 -14.27 32.84
CA LEU A 170 45.87 -14.03 31.47
C LEU A 170 46.75 -15.16 30.98
N ARG A 171 46.15 -16.09 30.27
CA ARG A 171 46.80 -17.26 29.63
C ARG A 171 45.99 -17.72 28.44
N PRO A 172 46.52 -18.59 27.56
CA PRO A 172 45.76 -19.18 26.48
C PRO A 172 44.59 -20.06 26.97
N TYR A 173 43.39 -19.90 26.37
CA TYR A 173 42.20 -20.74 26.56
C TYR A 173 41.71 -21.25 25.19
N GLY A 174 42.43 -22.20 24.61
CA GLY A 174 42.14 -22.73 23.29
C GLY A 174 42.94 -22.06 22.18
N ALA A 175 42.48 -22.20 20.91
CA ALA A 175 43.16 -21.67 19.73
C ALA A 175 43.26 -20.13 19.73
N CYS A 176 42.20 -19.46 20.16
CA CYS A 176 42.11 -17.98 20.30
C CYS A 176 41.63 -17.59 21.68
N THR A 177 42.26 -16.53 22.28
CA THR A 177 41.80 -15.97 23.52
C THR A 177 41.79 -14.44 23.41
N PHE A 178 40.60 -13.86 23.39
CA PHE A 178 40.43 -12.40 23.38
C PHE A 178 40.58 -11.85 24.78
N PHE A 179 41.30 -10.73 24.93
CA PHE A 179 41.51 -10.12 26.20
C PHE A 179 41.67 -8.62 26.13
N ARG A 180 41.37 -7.96 27.22
CA ARG A 180 41.53 -6.51 27.47
C ARG A 180 41.74 -6.27 28.94
N SER A 181 42.26 -5.09 29.32
CA SER A 181 42.34 -4.69 30.72
C SER A 181 42.02 -3.22 30.88
N LEU A 182 40.97 -2.92 31.66
CA LEU A 182 40.61 -1.53 32.02
C LEU A 182 41.71 -0.83 32.79
N THR A 183 42.53 -1.57 33.56
CA THR A 183 43.68 -1.06 34.29
C THR A 183 44.73 -0.47 33.35
N SER A 184 44.85 -0.98 32.12
CA SER A 184 45.84 -0.48 31.15
C SER A 184 45.54 0.90 30.57
N VAL A 185 44.29 1.42 30.75
CA VAL A 185 43.91 2.74 30.23
C VAL A 185 44.67 3.89 30.92
N GLY A 186 44.82 3.81 32.24
CA GLY A 186 45.42 4.90 33.03
C GLY A 186 46.94 4.92 33.05
N ASN A 187 47.61 3.80 32.77
CA ASN A 187 49.07 3.66 32.98
C ASN A 187 49.72 2.84 31.85
N ALA A 188 50.95 3.14 31.54
CA ALA A 188 51.75 2.28 30.66
C ALA A 188 51.87 0.90 31.31
N SER A 189 51.47 -0.14 30.64
CA SER A 189 51.21 -1.45 31.23
C SER A 189 51.94 -2.56 30.49
N ARG A 190 52.55 -3.44 31.29
CA ARG A 190 53.16 -4.68 30.81
C ARG A 190 52.18 -5.83 31.02
N PHE A 191 51.67 -6.36 29.93
CA PHE A 191 50.91 -7.62 29.93
C PHE A 191 51.85 -8.77 30.06
N VAL A 192 51.53 -9.73 30.93
CA VAL A 192 52.29 -10.97 31.15
C VAL A 192 51.32 -12.14 31.05
N ILE A 193 51.57 -12.91 30.02
CA ILE A 193 50.76 -14.08 29.64
C ILE A 193 51.46 -15.30 30.16
N SER A 194 50.85 -16.05 31.05
CA SER A 194 51.33 -17.31 31.53
C SER A 194 50.97 -18.50 30.59
N GLU A 195 51.66 -19.61 30.76
CA GLU A 195 51.42 -20.85 29.95
C GLU A 195 51.58 -20.60 28.44
N ALA A 196 52.33 -19.60 28.04
CA ALA A 196 52.65 -19.31 26.64
C ALA A 196 53.82 -20.17 26.14
N ASN A 197 53.96 -20.29 24.84
CA ASN A 197 55.05 -20.99 24.20
C ASN A 197 55.40 -20.35 22.84
N SER A 198 56.34 -20.90 22.08
CA SER A 198 56.79 -20.37 20.80
C SER A 198 55.71 -20.26 19.74
N ASN A 199 54.57 -20.95 19.92
CA ASN A 199 53.44 -20.89 19.01
C ASN A 199 52.36 -19.83 19.45
N THR A 200 52.63 -19.10 20.54
CA THR A 200 51.69 -18.04 21.04
C THR A 200 52.03 -16.72 20.37
N LEU A 201 51.11 -16.22 19.56
CA LEU A 201 51.19 -14.87 18.97
C LEU A 201 50.15 -13.97 19.60
N VAL A 202 50.48 -12.65 19.58
CA VAL A 202 49.53 -11.59 20.05
C VAL A 202 49.20 -10.67 18.89
N PHE A 203 47.93 -10.36 18.75
CA PHE A 203 47.47 -9.34 17.78
C PHE A 203 46.65 -8.26 18.54
N ASP A 204 46.87 -7.01 18.15
CA ASP A 204 46.03 -5.87 18.53
C ASP A 204 44.86 -5.83 17.53
N VAL A 205 43.67 -6.11 18.05
CA VAL A 205 42.38 -6.15 17.28
C VAL A 205 41.46 -4.99 17.68
N THR A 206 42.01 -3.95 18.30
CA THR A 206 41.26 -2.74 18.67
C THR A 206 40.56 -2.09 17.49
N ASP A 207 41.22 -2.13 16.34
CA ASP A 207 40.64 -1.75 15.04
C ASP A 207 40.54 -3.01 14.19
N ALA A 208 39.34 -3.53 14.00
CA ALA A 208 39.07 -4.77 13.25
C ALA A 208 39.50 -4.70 11.77
N LEU A 209 39.54 -3.48 11.20
CA LEU A 209 39.97 -3.25 9.82
C LEU A 209 41.50 -3.05 9.68
N ASN A 210 42.22 -2.93 10.81
CA ASN A 210 43.64 -2.67 10.83
C ASN A 210 44.33 -3.45 11.94
N VAL A 211 44.16 -4.79 11.86
CA VAL A 211 44.77 -5.73 12.82
C VAL A 211 46.27 -5.63 12.75
N LYS A 212 46.95 -5.57 13.93
CA LYS A 212 48.44 -5.44 14.02
C LYS A 212 49.03 -6.57 14.84
N ARG A 213 50.16 -7.09 14.40
CA ARG A 213 50.93 -8.02 15.22
C ARG A 213 51.61 -7.26 16.35
N VAL A 214 51.52 -7.75 17.57
CA VAL A 214 52.21 -7.18 18.74
C VAL A 214 53.58 -7.87 18.90
N GLU A 215 54.66 -7.09 18.98
CA GLU A 215 55.97 -7.63 19.33
C GLU A 215 55.95 -7.97 20.85
N ALA A 216 56.32 -9.20 21.16
CA ALA A 216 56.26 -9.71 22.52
C ALA A 216 57.50 -10.60 22.81
N ASP A 217 58.00 -10.52 24.05
CA ASP A 217 59.16 -11.28 24.52
C ASP A 217 58.71 -12.56 25.25
N LEU A 218 59.21 -13.69 24.79
CA LEU A 218 58.95 -14.98 25.42
C LEU A 218 60.15 -15.34 26.34
N ASN A 219 59.87 -15.52 27.65
CA ASN A 219 60.84 -16.00 28.61
C ASN A 219 60.28 -17.24 29.36
N GLY A 220 60.79 -18.39 29.01
CA GLY A 220 60.21 -19.67 29.48
C GLY A 220 58.79 -19.86 29.02
N SER A 221 57.84 -19.90 29.94
CA SER A 221 56.40 -19.99 29.66
C SER A 221 55.65 -18.67 29.86
N GLU A 222 56.36 -17.56 30.03
CA GLU A 222 55.76 -16.21 30.09
C GLU A 222 56.02 -15.44 28.81
N LEU A 223 54.98 -15.02 28.13
CA LEU A 223 55.05 -14.07 27.00
C LEU A 223 54.67 -12.68 27.52
N SER A 224 55.44 -11.65 27.22
CA SER A 224 55.14 -10.31 27.71
C SER A 224 55.31 -9.22 26.66
N PHE A 225 54.51 -8.17 26.74
CA PHE A 225 54.61 -6.99 25.91
C PHE A 225 54.14 -5.75 26.68
N THR A 226 54.58 -4.58 26.28
CA THR A 226 54.25 -3.30 26.94
C THR A 226 53.55 -2.38 26.02
N ILE A 227 52.45 -1.77 26.48
CA ILE A 227 51.66 -0.79 25.74
C ILE A 227 51.63 0.56 26.50
N PRO A 228 51.50 1.69 25.80
CA PRO A 228 51.30 2.98 26.42
C PRO A 228 49.89 3.13 27.00
N ALA A 229 49.76 4.03 27.98
CA ALA A 229 48.44 4.46 28.48
C ALA A 229 47.63 5.24 27.43
N GLY A 230 46.39 5.54 27.72
CA GLY A 230 45.57 6.54 27.03
C GLY A 230 44.28 6.01 26.39
N ARG A 231 44.20 4.72 26.01
CA ARG A 231 42.95 4.10 25.52
C ARG A 231 42.87 2.62 25.88
N LEU A 232 41.66 2.13 25.96
CA LEU A 232 41.42 0.70 26.03
C LEU A 232 41.84 0.05 24.71
N ARG A 233 42.56 -1.05 24.76
CA ARG A 233 42.93 -1.87 23.63
C ARG A 233 42.39 -3.28 23.81
N GLU A 234 42.04 -3.90 22.70
CA GLU A 234 41.63 -5.28 22.64
C GLU A 234 42.68 -6.11 21.90
N PHE A 235 42.99 -7.26 22.46
CA PHE A 235 43.99 -8.17 21.93
C PHE A 235 43.42 -9.57 21.75
N VAL A 236 44.05 -10.35 20.90
CA VAL A 236 43.85 -11.79 20.82
C VAL A 236 45.15 -12.55 20.89
N LEU A 237 45.17 -13.58 21.75
CA LEU A 237 46.22 -14.61 21.75
C LEU A 237 45.80 -15.66 20.71
N VAL A 238 46.72 -16.03 19.83
CA VAL A 238 46.53 -17.07 18.84
C VAL A 238 47.54 -18.17 19.06
N GLN A 239 47.08 -19.42 19.18
CA GLN A 239 47.95 -20.59 19.32
C GLN A 239 48.11 -21.24 17.94
N THR A 240 49.23 -20.98 17.25
CA THR A 240 49.41 -21.38 15.83
C THR A 240 49.48 -22.88 15.61
N ASN A 241 49.70 -23.65 16.70
CA ASN A 241 49.69 -25.12 16.67
C ASN A 241 48.31 -25.77 16.94
N GLN A 242 47.26 -24.97 17.07
CA GLN A 242 45.89 -25.45 17.26
C GLN A 242 45.16 -25.50 15.93
N THR A 243 44.07 -26.27 15.89
CA THR A 243 43.15 -26.29 14.74
C THR A 243 42.17 -25.11 14.82
N PHE A 244 42.03 -24.40 13.71
CA PHE A 244 41.06 -23.29 13.58
C PHE A 244 39.86 -23.73 12.77
N PRO A 245 38.65 -23.19 13.05
CA PRO A 245 37.51 -23.37 12.19
C PRO A 245 37.85 -22.85 10.78
N SER A 246 37.46 -23.59 9.77
CA SER A 246 37.58 -23.16 8.36
C SER A 246 36.23 -22.64 7.89
N PRO A 247 36.17 -21.53 7.14
CA PRO A 247 34.94 -21.10 6.53
C PRO A 247 34.46 -22.11 5.48
N GLU A 248 33.16 -22.24 5.38
CA GLU A 248 32.54 -23.02 4.31
C GLU A 248 32.59 -22.26 3.01
N VAL A 249 32.93 -22.91 1.90
CA VAL A 249 32.93 -22.31 0.56
C VAL A 249 31.48 -22.27 0.08
N VAL A 250 30.89 -21.06 -0.04
CA VAL A 250 29.52 -20.85 -0.51
C VAL A 250 29.46 -20.89 -2.04
N GLY A 251 30.44 -20.30 -2.74
CA GLY A 251 30.50 -20.25 -4.20
C GLY A 251 31.26 -19.05 -4.73
N GLU A 252 31.19 -18.88 -6.03
CA GLU A 252 31.71 -17.70 -6.73
C GLU A 252 30.70 -16.56 -6.68
N VAL A 253 31.18 -15.36 -6.44
CA VAL A 253 30.36 -14.15 -6.46
C VAL A 253 30.51 -13.46 -7.80
N ALA A 254 29.39 -13.21 -8.48
CA ALA A 254 29.39 -12.45 -9.73
C ALA A 254 29.97 -11.05 -9.49
N SER A 255 30.83 -10.62 -10.41
CA SER A 255 31.38 -9.27 -10.33
C SER A 255 30.29 -8.22 -10.49
N SER A 256 30.20 -7.28 -9.56
CA SER A 256 29.31 -6.12 -9.62
C SER A 256 30.12 -4.84 -9.45
N ASN A 257 29.55 -3.71 -9.87
CA ASN A 257 30.18 -2.40 -9.69
C ASN A 257 29.09 -1.33 -9.52
N LEU A 258 28.34 -1.42 -8.43
CA LEU A 258 27.31 -0.44 -8.10
C LEU A 258 27.92 0.92 -7.75
N HIS A 259 29.14 0.93 -7.18
CA HIS A 259 29.92 2.14 -6.94
C HIS A 259 30.34 2.86 -8.24
N GLY A 260 30.40 2.18 -9.36
CA GLY A 260 30.70 2.75 -10.67
C GLY A 260 29.48 3.25 -11.45
N LEU A 261 28.27 3.06 -10.96
CA LEU A 261 27.07 3.54 -11.65
C LEU A 261 27.05 5.07 -11.75
N GLU A 262 26.60 5.56 -12.89
CA GLU A 262 26.27 6.98 -13.08
C GLU A 262 25.04 7.38 -12.24
N GLN A 263 24.80 8.69 -12.09
CA GLN A 263 23.61 9.18 -11.41
C GLN A 263 22.33 8.64 -12.04
N ARG A 264 21.37 8.32 -11.19
CA ARG A 264 20.03 7.81 -11.58
C ARG A 264 18.94 8.63 -10.88
N ASP A 265 17.84 8.87 -11.61
CA ASP A 265 16.63 9.45 -11.02
C ASP A 265 15.89 8.44 -10.13
N MET A 266 15.87 7.18 -10.54
CA MET A 266 15.15 6.11 -9.85
C MET A 266 15.99 4.84 -9.72
N ILE A 267 15.95 4.25 -8.53
CA ILE A 267 16.49 2.92 -8.26
C ILE A 267 15.32 1.97 -7.95
N ILE A 268 15.32 0.80 -8.59
CA ILE A 268 14.40 -0.28 -8.27
C ILE A 268 15.21 -1.42 -7.63
N ILE A 269 14.98 -1.68 -6.35
CA ILE A 269 15.56 -2.84 -5.67
C ILE A 269 14.61 -4.01 -5.89
N SER A 270 15.01 -4.98 -6.70
CA SER A 270 14.16 -6.10 -7.09
C SER A 270 14.69 -7.41 -6.54
N ALA A 271 13.77 -8.21 -5.97
CA ALA A 271 14.07 -9.60 -5.67
C ALA A 271 14.52 -10.34 -6.95
N PRO A 272 15.49 -11.27 -6.87
CA PRO A 272 16.16 -11.84 -8.06
C PRO A 272 15.22 -12.47 -9.09
N SER A 273 14.15 -13.16 -8.65
CA SER A 273 13.21 -13.81 -9.56
C SER A 273 12.27 -12.82 -10.27
N LEU A 274 12.18 -11.57 -9.78
CA LEU A 274 11.25 -10.53 -10.23
C LEU A 274 11.91 -9.50 -11.15
N VAL A 275 13.25 -9.54 -11.33
CA VAL A 275 14.05 -8.57 -12.10
C VAL A 275 13.50 -8.33 -13.51
N GLN A 276 13.03 -9.36 -14.19
CA GLN A 276 12.48 -9.22 -15.54
C GLN A 276 11.26 -8.29 -15.57
N GLN A 277 10.40 -8.38 -14.56
CA GLN A 277 9.22 -7.52 -14.46
C GLN A 277 9.58 -6.11 -13.99
N ALA A 278 10.53 -5.98 -13.09
CA ALA A 278 11.09 -4.70 -12.67
C ALA A 278 11.72 -3.95 -13.85
N GLU A 279 12.45 -4.65 -14.75
CA GLU A 279 12.98 -4.05 -15.96
C GLU A 279 11.89 -3.59 -16.95
N ARG A 280 10.78 -4.31 -17.06
CA ARG A 280 9.65 -3.85 -17.88
C ARG A 280 9.11 -2.49 -17.36
N LEU A 281 8.98 -2.34 -16.04
CA LEU A 281 8.56 -1.08 -15.43
C LEU A 281 9.62 0.01 -15.63
N ALA A 282 10.90 -0.33 -15.45
CA ALA A 282 12.01 0.60 -15.70
C ALA A 282 12.05 1.11 -17.15
N VAL A 283 11.81 0.24 -18.14
CA VAL A 283 11.68 0.63 -19.56
C VAL A 283 10.52 1.60 -19.74
N ALA A 284 9.36 1.34 -19.14
CA ALA A 284 8.22 2.24 -19.25
C ALA A 284 8.53 3.64 -18.72
N HIS A 285 9.22 3.76 -17.58
CA HIS A 285 9.65 5.05 -17.05
C HIS A 285 10.70 5.75 -17.90
N ARG A 286 11.67 5.00 -18.46
CA ARG A 286 12.67 5.57 -19.38
C ARG A 286 12.01 6.15 -20.62
N GLU A 287 11.03 5.46 -21.20
CA GLU A 287 10.37 5.85 -22.45
C GLU A 287 9.30 6.94 -22.26
N LYS A 288 8.53 6.88 -21.20
CA LYS A 288 7.37 7.75 -21.00
C LYS A 288 7.68 8.98 -20.13
N ASP A 289 8.45 8.81 -19.06
CA ASP A 289 8.74 9.86 -18.09
C ASP A 289 10.13 10.46 -18.29
N GLY A 290 10.96 9.86 -19.14
CA GLY A 290 12.33 10.32 -19.41
C GLY A 290 13.27 10.13 -18.22
N LEU A 291 12.93 9.26 -17.27
CA LEU A 291 13.75 9.00 -16.09
C LEU A 291 14.96 8.12 -16.42
N THR A 292 16.06 8.36 -15.74
CA THR A 292 17.19 7.41 -15.71
C THR A 292 16.93 6.40 -14.58
N VAL A 293 16.69 5.13 -14.94
CA VAL A 293 16.29 4.06 -14.01
C VAL A 293 17.30 2.95 -14.00
N GLU A 294 17.66 2.45 -12.81
CA GLU A 294 18.49 1.25 -12.62
C GLU A 294 17.76 0.21 -11.79
N VAL A 295 17.82 -1.05 -12.21
CA VAL A 295 17.31 -2.20 -11.44
C VAL A 295 18.47 -2.92 -10.81
N VAL A 296 18.44 -3.09 -9.48
CA VAL A 296 19.51 -3.72 -8.71
C VAL A 296 18.96 -4.82 -7.82
N THR A 297 19.75 -5.85 -7.55
CA THR A 297 19.36 -6.94 -6.65
C THR A 297 19.89 -6.73 -5.23
N PRO A 298 19.20 -7.22 -4.19
CA PRO A 298 19.69 -7.18 -2.82
C PRO A 298 21.08 -7.76 -2.64
N GLU A 299 21.36 -8.87 -3.29
CA GLU A 299 22.66 -9.55 -3.21
C GLU A 299 23.81 -8.67 -3.68
N ALA A 300 23.67 -8.00 -4.85
CA ALA A 300 24.66 -7.06 -5.35
C ALA A 300 24.89 -5.90 -4.35
N ILE A 301 23.81 -5.41 -3.74
CA ILE A 301 23.88 -4.35 -2.74
C ILE A 301 24.60 -4.84 -1.48
N TYR A 302 24.28 -6.04 -0.97
CA TYR A 302 24.94 -6.59 0.22
C TYR A 302 26.43 -6.78 -0.03
N ASN A 303 26.81 -7.28 -1.20
CA ASN A 303 28.21 -7.50 -1.54
C ASN A 303 29.04 -6.22 -1.51
N GLU A 304 28.50 -5.10 -1.99
CA GLU A 304 29.23 -3.84 -2.08
C GLU A 304 29.05 -2.91 -0.87
N PHE A 305 27.92 -2.96 -0.15
CA PHE A 305 27.59 -2.00 0.91
C PHE A 305 27.51 -2.59 2.31
N SER A 306 27.56 -3.93 2.46
CA SER A 306 27.58 -4.61 3.76
C SER A 306 28.43 -5.88 3.82
N SER A 307 29.45 -5.97 2.98
CA SER A 307 30.40 -7.10 2.93
C SER A 307 29.73 -8.48 2.80
N GLY A 308 28.66 -8.55 1.99
CA GLY A 308 27.88 -9.77 1.75
C GLY A 308 26.84 -10.10 2.82
N THR A 309 26.82 -9.37 3.92
CA THR A 309 25.86 -9.61 5.00
C THR A 309 24.50 -8.96 4.65
N PRO A 310 23.39 -9.69 4.70
CA PRO A 310 22.07 -9.10 4.56
C PRO A 310 21.80 -8.06 5.66
N ASP A 311 21.75 -6.79 5.27
CA ASP A 311 21.58 -5.64 6.15
C ASP A 311 20.70 -4.61 5.43
N ALA A 312 19.56 -4.25 6.01
CA ALA A 312 18.67 -3.23 5.46
C ALA A 312 19.38 -1.86 5.29
N THR A 313 20.39 -1.56 6.13
CA THR A 313 21.19 -0.35 5.99
C THR A 313 21.98 -0.30 4.67
N ALA A 314 22.28 -1.43 4.05
CA ALA A 314 22.93 -1.47 2.74
C ALA A 314 22.10 -0.79 1.66
N TYR A 315 20.77 -0.95 1.66
CA TYR A 315 19.86 -0.22 0.74
C TYR A 315 19.97 1.29 0.93
N ARG A 316 19.96 1.75 2.19
CA ARG A 316 20.16 3.17 2.51
C ARG A 316 21.54 3.67 2.07
N ARG A 317 22.61 2.88 2.23
CA ARG A 317 23.98 3.25 1.81
C ARG A 317 24.09 3.40 0.29
N LEU A 318 23.44 2.54 -0.47
CA LEU A 318 23.34 2.69 -1.93
C LEU A 318 22.69 4.03 -2.30
N MET A 319 21.52 4.34 -1.71
CA MET A 319 20.84 5.61 -1.96
C MET A 319 21.64 6.82 -1.48
N LYS A 320 22.31 6.70 -0.33
CA LYS A 320 23.21 7.75 0.19
C LYS A 320 24.36 8.04 -0.76
N MET A 321 24.93 7.04 -1.38
CA MET A 321 25.99 7.20 -2.39
C MET A 321 25.52 8.09 -3.54
N PHE A 322 24.34 7.84 -4.10
CA PHE A 322 23.77 8.70 -5.16
C PHE A 322 23.46 10.10 -4.66
N TYR A 323 22.89 10.22 -3.46
CA TYR A 323 22.58 11.50 -2.83
C TYR A 323 23.84 12.36 -2.61
N ASP A 324 24.89 11.81 -2.02
CA ASP A 324 26.13 12.53 -1.74
C ASP A 324 26.83 12.98 -3.02
N ARG A 325 26.85 12.14 -4.05
CA ARG A 325 27.43 12.49 -5.37
C ARG A 325 26.69 13.62 -6.03
N SER A 326 25.39 13.80 -5.77
CA SER A 326 24.59 14.84 -6.39
C SER A 326 25.07 16.26 -6.03
N SER A 327 25.79 16.43 -4.91
CA SER A 327 26.40 17.69 -4.50
C SER A 327 27.45 18.20 -5.50
N SER A 328 28.12 17.30 -6.23
CA SER A 328 29.13 17.63 -7.24
C SER A 328 28.67 17.39 -8.68
N LEU A 329 27.80 16.40 -8.92
CA LEU A 329 27.36 15.99 -10.25
C LEU A 329 25.99 16.60 -10.63
N GLY A 330 25.24 17.16 -9.66
CA GLY A 330 23.84 17.50 -9.82
C GLY A 330 22.96 16.25 -9.88
N ASN A 331 21.68 16.44 -10.14
CA ASN A 331 20.71 15.38 -10.34
C ASN A 331 20.60 14.37 -9.15
N PRO A 332 20.07 14.79 -7.97
CA PRO A 332 19.85 13.88 -6.85
C PRO A 332 18.85 12.78 -7.22
N PRO A 333 18.95 11.59 -6.60
CA PRO A 333 17.97 10.53 -6.78
C PRO A 333 16.59 11.02 -6.33
N LYS A 334 15.55 10.71 -7.12
CA LYS A 334 14.16 11.16 -6.87
C LYS A 334 13.30 10.06 -6.28
N TYR A 335 13.55 8.81 -6.70
CA TYR A 335 12.68 7.68 -6.34
C TYR A 335 13.46 6.43 -5.96
N LEU A 336 12.88 5.70 -5.00
CA LEU A 336 13.24 4.33 -4.66
C LEU A 336 11.99 3.46 -4.72
N LEU A 337 12.00 2.41 -5.51
CA LEU A 337 10.97 1.37 -5.50
C LEU A 337 11.52 0.08 -4.93
N LEU A 338 10.89 -0.42 -3.87
CA LEU A 338 11.14 -1.74 -3.30
C LEU A 338 10.24 -2.76 -4.00
N PHE A 339 10.82 -3.53 -4.93
CA PHE A 339 10.09 -4.46 -5.80
C PHE A 339 10.19 -5.88 -5.27
N GLY A 340 9.39 -6.15 -4.25
CA GLY A 340 9.31 -7.39 -3.48
C GLY A 340 8.63 -7.15 -2.15
N ASP A 341 8.12 -8.21 -1.56
CA ASP A 341 7.46 -8.17 -0.27
C ASP A 341 8.45 -8.00 0.89
N GLY A 342 7.96 -7.91 2.11
CA GLY A 342 8.76 -7.83 3.33
C GLY A 342 8.24 -8.75 4.42
N ILE A 343 9.05 -8.93 5.46
CA ILE A 343 8.62 -9.64 6.67
C ILE A 343 9.25 -9.00 7.91
N TYR A 344 8.52 -8.99 9.03
CA TYR A 344 9.02 -8.39 10.28
C TYR A 344 10.27 -9.09 10.82
N ASP A 345 10.41 -10.38 10.59
CA ASP A 345 11.56 -11.18 11.01
C ASP A 345 12.55 -11.36 9.85
N ASN A 346 13.36 -10.36 9.59
CA ASN A 346 14.37 -10.37 8.52
C ASN A 346 15.37 -11.54 8.60
N ARG A 347 15.45 -12.25 9.73
CA ARG A 347 16.40 -13.32 9.98
C ARG A 347 15.77 -14.71 9.94
N GLY A 348 14.44 -14.80 9.91
CA GLY A 348 13.72 -16.06 9.86
C GLY A 348 13.88 -16.94 11.10
N ILE A 349 14.03 -16.33 12.28
CA ILE A 349 14.32 -17.03 13.52
C ILE A 349 13.06 -17.43 14.29
N SER A 350 11.96 -16.71 14.14
CA SER A 350 10.72 -17.04 14.83
C SER A 350 10.03 -18.22 14.17
N GLY A 351 9.36 -19.05 15.01
CA GLY A 351 8.59 -20.19 14.51
C GLY A 351 7.42 -19.81 13.60
N GLU A 352 6.96 -18.58 13.71
CA GLU A 352 5.81 -18.04 12.93
C GLU A 352 6.13 -17.84 11.46
N VAL A 353 7.39 -17.61 11.11
CA VAL A 353 7.85 -17.42 9.73
C VAL A 353 8.38 -18.70 9.08
N GLN A 354 8.20 -19.86 9.74
CA GLN A 354 8.57 -21.13 9.14
C GLN A 354 7.69 -21.42 7.91
N GLY A 355 8.33 -21.73 6.79
CA GLY A 355 7.66 -22.00 5.51
C GLY A 355 7.44 -20.81 4.61
N VAL A 356 7.83 -19.62 5.03
CA VAL A 356 7.84 -18.43 4.15
C VAL A 356 8.91 -18.61 3.06
N SER A 357 8.55 -18.31 1.82
CA SER A 357 9.51 -18.27 0.71
C SER A 357 10.31 -16.98 0.75
N TRP A 358 11.59 -17.05 1.03
CA TRP A 358 12.50 -15.92 1.14
C TRP A 358 12.95 -15.34 -0.20
N SER A 359 12.74 -16.05 -1.30
CA SER A 359 13.28 -15.70 -2.61
C SER A 359 12.82 -14.34 -3.15
N ASN A 360 11.64 -13.88 -2.69
CA ASN A 360 11.02 -12.62 -3.13
C ASN A 360 10.81 -11.62 -1.99
N MET A 361 11.47 -11.86 -0.84
CA MET A 361 11.43 -10.95 0.30
C MET A 361 12.57 -9.94 0.22
N LEU A 362 12.26 -8.68 0.47
CA LEU A 362 13.21 -7.60 0.70
C LEU A 362 13.27 -7.30 2.20
N LEU A 363 14.46 -6.90 2.66
CA LEU A 363 14.60 -6.55 4.07
C LEU A 363 13.75 -5.34 4.43
N THR A 364 13.12 -5.39 5.60
CA THR A 364 12.37 -4.28 6.20
C THR A 364 13.25 -3.53 7.19
N PHE A 365 12.95 -2.25 7.42
CA PHE A 365 13.52 -1.50 8.52
C PHE A 365 12.46 -1.28 9.60
N GLN A 366 12.79 -1.62 10.84
CA GLN A 366 11.88 -1.56 11.97
C GLN A 366 12.48 -0.80 13.16
N SER A 367 11.62 -0.33 14.05
CA SER A 367 12.03 0.25 15.33
C SER A 367 12.88 -0.73 16.15
N GLN A 368 13.68 -0.20 17.07
CA GLN A 368 14.30 -1.03 18.11
C GLN A 368 13.24 -1.58 19.07
N GLU A 369 12.25 -0.77 19.42
CA GLU A 369 11.15 -1.10 20.32
C GLU A 369 10.30 -2.25 19.75
N SER A 370 10.07 -3.29 20.54
CA SER A 370 9.28 -4.49 20.19
C SER A 370 8.22 -4.84 21.24
N LEU A 371 8.05 -4.02 22.28
CA LEU A 371 7.23 -4.36 23.44
C LEU A 371 5.87 -3.66 23.48
N ASN A 372 5.60 -2.75 22.54
CA ASN A 372 4.35 -2.00 22.50
C ASN A 372 3.97 -1.58 21.06
N VAL A 373 2.78 -0.99 20.90
CA VAL A 373 2.24 -0.54 19.60
C VAL A 373 2.95 0.68 19.00
N TYR A 374 3.88 1.31 19.71
CA TYR A 374 4.73 2.38 19.15
C TYR A 374 5.85 1.84 18.26
N SER A 375 6.01 0.54 18.20
CA SER A 375 6.85 -0.15 17.24
C SER A 375 6.37 0.14 15.80
N TYR A 376 7.29 0.36 14.87
CA TYR A 376 7.00 0.65 13.48
C TYR A 376 7.84 -0.21 12.53
N ALA A 377 7.28 -0.46 11.34
CA ALA A 377 8.01 -0.89 10.15
C ALA A 377 7.87 0.22 9.11
N THR A 378 8.99 0.74 8.59
CA THR A 378 8.98 1.91 7.72
C THR A 378 9.99 1.81 6.59
N ASP A 379 9.58 2.20 5.40
CA ASP A 379 10.49 2.34 4.26
C ASP A 379 11.15 3.73 4.20
N ASP A 380 10.71 4.69 5.02
CA ASP A 380 11.27 6.04 5.11
C ASP A 380 12.77 6.04 5.43
N TYR A 381 13.23 5.06 6.20
CA TYR A 381 14.63 4.90 6.58
C TYR A 381 15.59 4.92 5.39
N PHE A 382 15.16 4.33 4.28
CA PHE A 382 15.97 4.28 3.06
C PHE A 382 16.11 5.64 2.36
N ALA A 383 15.26 6.61 2.74
CA ALA A 383 15.24 7.98 2.22
C ALA A 383 15.83 9.02 3.18
N PHE A 384 16.25 8.66 4.41
CA PHE A 384 16.91 9.56 5.34
C PHE A 384 18.40 9.69 4.99
N LEU A 385 18.74 10.57 4.04
CA LEU A 385 20.05 10.60 3.38
C LEU A 385 20.92 11.82 3.78
N GLU A 386 20.36 12.80 4.51
CA GLU A 386 21.13 13.93 5.04
C GLU A 386 22.19 13.44 6.05
N ASP A 387 23.28 14.21 6.19
CA ASP A 387 24.30 13.90 7.19
C ASP A 387 23.71 13.93 8.60
N ASN A 388 24.09 12.95 9.42
CA ASN A 388 23.58 12.72 10.78
C ASN A 388 22.08 12.34 10.85
N SER A 389 21.40 12.06 9.72
CA SER A 389 20.06 11.45 9.74
C SER A 389 20.12 9.95 9.97
N GLY A 390 18.97 9.34 10.27
CA GLY A 390 18.85 7.90 10.55
C GLY A 390 19.01 7.54 12.03
N SER A 391 18.92 8.54 12.93
CA SER A 391 18.94 8.34 14.40
C SER A 391 17.79 9.04 15.13
N ASN A 392 17.15 10.03 14.51
CA ASN A 392 16.00 10.75 15.06
C ASN A 392 14.82 10.70 14.08
N PHE A 393 14.30 9.50 13.88
CA PHE A 393 13.34 9.18 12.83
C PHE A 393 12.09 10.07 12.80
N SER A 394 11.61 10.55 13.96
CA SER A 394 10.47 11.47 14.01
C SER A 394 10.77 12.84 13.39
N ARG A 395 12.04 13.28 13.40
CA ARG A 395 12.48 14.56 12.86
C ARG A 395 13.24 14.47 11.56
N ASP A 396 13.82 13.31 11.27
CA ASP A 396 14.55 13.08 10.02
C ASP A 396 13.64 13.32 8.81
N LYS A 397 14.22 13.82 7.73
CA LYS A 397 13.49 14.23 6.51
C LYS A 397 13.83 13.29 5.38
N MET A 398 12.82 12.85 4.67
CA MET A 398 12.99 12.08 3.44
C MET A 398 13.60 12.97 2.34
N CYS A 399 14.57 12.44 1.61
CA CYS A 399 15.25 13.12 0.51
C CYS A 399 14.74 12.70 -0.88
N LEU A 400 13.91 11.66 -0.92
CA LEU A 400 13.31 11.10 -2.15
C LEU A 400 11.98 10.39 -1.85
N GLY A 401 11.19 10.16 -2.88
CA GLY A 401 9.96 9.36 -2.80
C GLY A 401 10.26 7.88 -2.72
N VAL A 402 9.64 7.17 -1.79
CA VAL A 402 9.77 5.71 -1.64
C VAL A 402 8.42 5.05 -1.85
N GLY A 403 8.40 3.97 -2.61
CA GLY A 403 7.23 3.10 -2.77
C GLY A 403 7.61 1.63 -2.66
N ARG A 404 6.62 0.78 -2.41
CA ARG A 404 6.79 -0.67 -2.34
C ARG A 404 5.74 -1.40 -3.16
N PHE A 405 6.18 -2.44 -3.87
CA PHE A 405 5.32 -3.48 -4.44
C PHE A 405 5.44 -4.72 -3.55
N PRO A 406 4.46 -5.02 -2.68
CA PRO A 406 4.52 -6.19 -1.78
C PRO A 406 4.15 -7.47 -2.53
N ILE A 407 4.96 -7.84 -3.51
CA ILE A 407 4.74 -8.96 -4.43
C ILE A 407 5.60 -10.17 -4.03
N ARG A 408 4.98 -11.34 -4.04
CA ARG A 408 5.60 -12.61 -3.63
C ARG A 408 5.87 -13.54 -4.80
N THR A 409 5.21 -13.33 -5.95
CA THR A 409 5.28 -14.22 -7.12
C THR A 409 5.53 -13.47 -8.42
N VAL A 410 6.07 -14.17 -9.42
CA VAL A 410 6.25 -13.63 -10.78
C VAL A 410 4.90 -13.28 -11.42
N THR A 411 3.84 -14.02 -11.10
CA THR A 411 2.48 -13.74 -11.58
C THR A 411 1.98 -12.41 -11.05
N GLU A 412 2.05 -12.18 -9.75
CA GLU A 412 1.70 -10.88 -9.13
C GLU A 412 2.54 -9.75 -9.73
N ALA A 413 3.86 -9.96 -9.87
CA ALA A 413 4.76 -8.98 -10.48
C ALA A 413 4.31 -8.59 -11.90
N THR A 414 3.96 -9.59 -12.71
CA THR A 414 3.48 -9.37 -14.09
C THR A 414 2.19 -8.55 -14.08
N GLN A 415 1.23 -8.94 -13.25
CA GLN A 415 -0.07 -8.27 -13.15
C GLN A 415 0.05 -6.83 -12.65
N MET A 416 0.86 -6.60 -11.61
CA MET A 416 1.03 -5.24 -11.06
C MET A 416 1.79 -4.32 -12.02
N VAL A 417 2.80 -4.83 -12.72
CA VAL A 417 3.49 -4.07 -13.76
C VAL A 417 2.56 -3.74 -14.94
N ASP A 418 1.76 -4.70 -15.41
CA ASP A 418 0.78 -4.47 -16.48
C ASP A 418 -0.24 -3.40 -16.07
N LYS A 419 -0.75 -3.48 -14.85
CA LYS A 419 -1.68 -2.54 -14.22
C LYS A 419 -1.07 -1.12 -14.15
N THR A 420 0.16 -1.00 -13.68
CA THR A 420 0.88 0.27 -13.55
C THR A 420 1.18 0.89 -14.92
N ILE A 421 1.68 0.11 -15.87
CA ILE A 421 1.96 0.60 -17.24
C ILE A 421 0.65 1.04 -17.93
N SER A 422 -0.43 0.30 -17.77
CA SER A 422 -1.75 0.67 -18.32
C SER A 422 -2.24 2.02 -17.76
N TYR A 423 -2.05 2.25 -16.47
CA TYR A 423 -2.38 3.53 -15.84
C TYR A 423 -1.48 4.68 -16.36
N MET A 424 -0.17 4.46 -16.48
CA MET A 424 0.78 5.43 -17.06
C MET A 424 0.42 5.79 -18.52
N GLU A 425 -0.14 4.85 -19.26
CA GLU A 425 -0.56 5.05 -20.64
C GLU A 425 -1.82 5.89 -20.78
N ASN A 426 -2.52 6.12 -19.69
CA ASN A 426 -3.73 6.93 -19.63
C ASN A 426 -4.78 6.56 -20.69
N LYS A 427 -4.88 5.27 -21.03
CA LYS A 427 -5.81 4.75 -22.06
C LYS A 427 -7.26 4.78 -21.59
N ASP A 428 -7.49 4.95 -20.31
CA ASP A 428 -8.79 4.91 -19.68
C ASP A 428 -9.27 6.30 -19.29
N SER A 429 -9.62 7.11 -20.29
CA SER A 429 -10.25 8.42 -20.07
C SER A 429 -11.70 8.25 -19.59
N GLY A 430 -12.18 9.12 -18.72
CA GLY A 430 -13.56 9.07 -18.24
C GLY A 430 -13.80 10.00 -17.06
N SER A 431 -15.06 10.35 -16.83
CA SER A 431 -15.48 11.25 -15.74
C SER A 431 -15.11 10.73 -14.35
N TRP A 432 -14.76 9.45 -14.21
CA TRP A 432 -14.26 8.87 -12.96
C TRP A 432 -13.03 9.62 -12.40
N LYS A 433 -12.22 10.23 -13.26
CA LYS A 433 -11.07 11.05 -12.86
C LYS A 433 -11.45 12.36 -12.20
N ASN A 434 -12.72 12.69 -12.27
CA ASN A 434 -13.27 13.86 -11.59
C ASN A 434 -13.89 13.52 -10.23
N ASN A 435 -13.98 12.25 -9.87
CA ASN A 435 -14.65 11.77 -8.66
C ASN A 435 -13.64 11.55 -7.54
N VAL A 436 -13.90 12.16 -6.40
CA VAL A 436 -13.14 11.99 -5.15
C VAL A 436 -14.10 11.64 -4.04
N THR A 437 -13.83 10.58 -3.29
CA THR A 437 -14.72 10.10 -2.22
C THR A 437 -14.04 10.16 -0.85
N PHE A 438 -14.72 10.75 0.12
CA PHE A 438 -14.35 10.74 1.53
C PHE A 438 -15.29 9.83 2.31
N VAL A 439 -14.73 8.83 2.95
CA VAL A 439 -15.45 7.86 3.78
C VAL A 439 -15.02 8.05 5.22
N ALA A 440 -15.98 8.14 6.14
CA ALA A 440 -15.66 8.33 7.55
C ALA A 440 -16.50 7.43 8.47
N ASP A 441 -15.80 6.84 9.41
CA ASP A 441 -16.30 6.07 10.52
C ASP A 441 -17.16 6.95 11.46
N ASP A 442 -18.17 6.35 12.12
CA ASP A 442 -19.06 7.04 13.05
C ASP A 442 -18.44 7.29 14.45
N GLY A 443 -17.30 6.65 14.74
CA GLY A 443 -16.70 6.56 16.06
C GLY A 443 -17.45 5.56 16.96
N ASN A 444 -16.84 5.19 18.08
CA ASN A 444 -17.49 4.32 19.05
C ASN A 444 -17.79 5.07 20.37
N ASN A 445 -18.74 4.55 21.16
CA ASN A 445 -19.18 5.16 22.42
C ASN A 445 -18.09 5.24 23.52
N GLU A 446 -16.93 4.62 23.30
CA GLU A 446 -15.81 4.63 24.24
C GLU A 446 -14.87 5.82 24.02
N ASP A 447 -14.93 6.47 22.85
CA ASP A 447 -14.12 7.64 22.52
C ASP A 447 -14.86 8.93 22.94
N SER A 448 -14.24 9.73 23.79
CA SER A 448 -14.73 11.05 24.18
C SER A 448 -14.80 12.07 23.02
N PHE A 449 -14.51 11.65 21.76
CA PHE A 449 -14.46 12.47 20.55
C PHE A 449 -15.17 11.79 19.37
N THR A 450 -16.35 11.29 19.58
CA THR A 450 -17.11 10.38 18.72
C THR A 450 -17.41 10.89 17.29
N THR A 451 -17.37 12.20 17.03
CA THR A 451 -17.58 12.77 15.68
C THR A 451 -16.27 13.17 14.97
N ASN A 452 -15.10 12.88 15.55
CA ASN A 452 -13.84 13.41 15.00
C ASN A 452 -13.51 12.89 13.60
N HIS A 453 -13.80 11.62 13.31
CA HIS A 453 -13.50 11.05 11.99
C HIS A 453 -14.32 11.71 10.89
N MET A 454 -15.62 11.91 11.11
CA MET A 454 -16.49 12.62 10.16
C MET A 454 -16.05 14.08 9.98
N LYS A 455 -15.74 14.79 11.08
CA LYS A 455 -15.24 16.18 10.99
C LYS A 455 -13.91 16.28 10.24
N GLN A 456 -12.99 15.36 10.48
CA GLN A 456 -11.70 15.32 9.80
C GLN A 456 -11.88 15.04 8.30
N ALA A 457 -12.72 14.08 7.93
CA ALA A 457 -13.04 13.78 6.54
C ALA A 457 -13.75 14.95 5.83
N ASP A 458 -14.68 15.62 6.51
CA ASP A 458 -15.39 16.76 5.96
C ASP A 458 -14.47 17.96 5.71
N GLN A 459 -13.53 18.24 6.62
CA GLN A 459 -12.50 19.27 6.42
C GLN A 459 -11.61 18.99 5.20
N LEU A 460 -11.32 17.73 4.92
CA LEU A 460 -10.56 17.33 3.72
C LEU A 460 -11.42 17.48 2.46
N ALA A 461 -12.68 17.10 2.53
CA ALA A 461 -13.65 17.27 1.45
C ALA A 461 -13.81 18.76 1.08
N GLU A 462 -14.05 19.63 2.08
CA GLU A 462 -14.14 21.07 1.91
C GLU A 462 -12.84 21.66 1.32
N ALA A 463 -11.67 21.21 1.80
CA ALA A 463 -10.40 21.69 1.28
C ALA A 463 -10.22 21.36 -0.21
N ILE A 464 -10.65 20.19 -0.70
CA ILE A 464 -10.63 19.89 -2.14
C ILE A 464 -11.65 20.73 -2.90
N GLU A 465 -12.87 20.89 -2.37
CA GLU A 465 -13.91 21.74 -2.99
C GLU A 465 -13.44 23.18 -3.15
N GLU A 466 -12.63 23.67 -2.22
CA GLU A 466 -12.06 25.01 -2.27
C GLU A 466 -10.85 25.10 -3.22
N MET A 467 -9.88 24.16 -3.11
CA MET A 467 -8.65 24.17 -3.92
C MET A 467 -8.90 23.82 -5.38
N GLN A 468 -9.77 22.86 -5.62
CA GLN A 468 -10.03 22.24 -6.93
C GLN A 468 -11.53 22.03 -7.15
N PRO A 469 -12.32 23.09 -7.30
CA PRO A 469 -13.79 23.03 -7.37
C PRO A 469 -14.32 22.21 -8.57
N GLY A 470 -13.45 21.91 -9.54
CA GLY A 470 -13.77 21.01 -10.66
C GLY A 470 -14.01 19.55 -10.28
N PHE A 471 -13.61 19.12 -9.09
CA PHE A 471 -13.89 17.74 -8.65
C PHE A 471 -15.32 17.57 -8.13
N LEU A 472 -15.82 16.37 -8.34
CA LEU A 472 -17.04 15.87 -7.74
C LEU A 472 -16.67 15.16 -6.43
N VAL A 473 -16.98 15.79 -5.30
CA VAL A 473 -16.65 15.28 -3.97
C VAL A 473 -17.86 14.52 -3.42
N ASN A 474 -17.67 13.22 -3.13
CA ASN A 474 -18.67 12.37 -2.50
C ASN A 474 -18.35 12.22 -1.00
N LYS A 475 -19.34 12.35 -0.15
CA LYS A 475 -19.23 12.26 1.32
C LYS A 475 -20.02 11.06 1.84
N VAL A 476 -19.31 10.03 2.32
CA VAL A 476 -19.92 8.80 2.84
C VAL A 476 -19.57 8.68 4.33
N TYR A 477 -20.41 9.32 5.17
CA TYR A 477 -20.21 9.33 6.61
C TYR A 477 -21.19 8.34 7.26
N PHE A 478 -20.66 7.35 7.99
CA PHE A 478 -21.44 6.19 8.44
C PHE A 478 -22.71 6.59 9.21
N ASP A 479 -22.61 7.56 10.10
CA ASP A 479 -23.74 8.01 10.92
C ASP A 479 -24.83 8.78 10.13
N ALA A 480 -24.60 9.10 8.83
CA ALA A 480 -25.66 9.60 7.96
C ALA A 480 -26.60 8.49 7.46
N TYR A 481 -26.23 7.21 7.64
CA TYR A 481 -26.98 6.04 7.22
C TYR A 481 -27.56 5.28 8.40
N LYS A 482 -28.56 4.44 8.14
CA LYS A 482 -29.19 3.64 9.21
C LYS A 482 -28.28 2.50 9.65
N ARG A 483 -28.03 2.42 10.96
CA ARG A 483 -27.36 1.28 11.56
C ARG A 483 -28.35 0.12 11.70
N SER A 484 -27.96 -1.07 11.29
CA SER A 484 -28.76 -2.28 11.43
C SER A 484 -28.86 -2.72 12.89
N SER A 485 -29.81 -3.62 13.19
CA SER A 485 -29.94 -4.22 14.53
C SER A 485 -28.73 -5.09 14.93
N LEU A 486 -27.91 -5.50 13.96
CA LEU A 486 -26.67 -6.24 14.18
C LEU A 486 -25.46 -5.31 14.38
N GLY A 487 -25.66 -3.99 14.34
CA GLY A 487 -24.61 -3.02 14.51
C GLY A 487 -23.80 -2.73 13.25
N THR A 488 -24.23 -3.14 12.06
CA THR A 488 -23.55 -2.92 10.77
C THR A 488 -24.20 -1.80 9.96
N TYR A 489 -23.54 -1.33 8.89
CA TYR A 489 -24.05 -0.31 7.98
C TYR A 489 -24.16 -0.85 6.52
N PRO A 490 -25.17 -1.65 6.18
CA PRO A 490 -25.31 -2.20 4.84
C PRO A 490 -25.43 -1.16 3.73
N ASP A 491 -26.09 -0.05 4.00
CA ASP A 491 -26.27 1.03 3.01
C ASP A 491 -24.95 1.76 2.72
N VAL A 492 -24.05 1.89 3.72
CA VAL A 492 -22.69 2.43 3.52
C VAL A 492 -21.86 1.48 2.65
N HIS A 493 -21.92 0.17 2.93
CA HIS A 493 -21.27 -0.84 2.12
C HIS A 493 -21.71 -0.76 0.66
N ASN A 494 -23.02 -0.72 0.42
CA ASN A 494 -23.60 -0.62 -0.91
C ASN A 494 -23.17 0.68 -1.63
N GLU A 495 -23.11 1.81 -0.92
CA GLU A 495 -22.69 3.08 -1.51
C GLU A 495 -21.20 3.07 -1.87
N ILE A 496 -20.33 2.51 -1.03
CA ILE A 496 -18.90 2.34 -1.35
C ILE A 496 -18.74 1.46 -2.61
N GLU A 497 -19.44 0.34 -2.68
CA GLU A 497 -19.40 -0.55 -3.84
C GLU A 497 -19.86 0.15 -5.12
N LYS A 498 -20.97 0.88 -5.05
CA LYS A 498 -21.51 1.67 -6.16
C LYS A 498 -20.52 2.74 -6.64
N LEU A 499 -19.91 3.50 -5.71
CA LEU A 499 -18.93 4.52 -6.04
C LEU A 499 -17.67 3.92 -6.68
N LEU A 500 -17.15 2.81 -6.17
CA LEU A 500 -16.01 2.11 -6.78
C LEU A 500 -16.35 1.59 -8.20
N LYS A 501 -17.54 1.04 -8.40
CA LYS A 501 -18.00 0.59 -9.74
C LYS A 501 -18.16 1.75 -10.72
N SER A 502 -18.65 2.91 -10.25
CA SER A 502 -18.76 4.11 -11.10
C SER A 502 -17.41 4.75 -11.43
N GLY A 503 -16.38 4.37 -10.68
CA GLY A 503 -15.02 4.85 -10.83
C GLY A 503 -14.71 6.08 -10.00
N GLN A 504 -13.57 6.02 -9.32
CA GLN A 504 -13.04 7.08 -8.45
C GLN A 504 -11.58 7.36 -8.80
N LEU A 505 -11.18 8.62 -8.73
CA LEU A 505 -9.77 9.02 -8.80
C LEU A 505 -9.09 8.75 -7.46
N LEU A 506 -9.77 9.10 -6.38
CA LEU A 506 -9.31 8.94 -5.01
C LEU A 506 -10.46 8.44 -4.13
N ILE A 507 -10.14 7.51 -3.23
CA ILE A 507 -10.97 7.16 -2.09
C ILE A 507 -10.16 7.36 -0.81
N ASN A 508 -10.66 8.18 0.10
CA ASN A 508 -10.00 8.54 1.36
C ASN A 508 -10.86 8.05 2.52
N TYR A 509 -10.33 7.12 3.31
CA TYR A 509 -10.98 6.61 4.51
C TYR A 509 -10.32 7.15 5.77
N THR A 510 -11.13 7.66 6.70
CA THR A 510 -10.71 8.11 8.02
C THR A 510 -11.55 7.40 9.09
N GLY A 511 -10.92 6.60 9.95
CA GLY A 511 -11.63 5.81 10.94
C GLY A 511 -10.82 4.72 11.60
N HIS A 512 -11.50 3.84 12.32
CA HIS A 512 -10.92 2.61 12.86
C HIS A 512 -10.68 1.57 11.77
N GLY A 513 -9.81 0.61 12.05
CA GLY A 513 -9.57 -0.51 11.12
C GLY A 513 -8.57 -1.51 11.66
N SER A 514 -8.38 -2.54 10.87
CA SER A 514 -7.52 -3.67 11.18
C SER A 514 -6.83 -4.17 9.91
N THR A 515 -6.06 -5.23 10.03
CA THR A 515 -5.42 -5.90 8.89
C THR A 515 -6.41 -6.50 7.88
N THR A 516 -7.70 -6.58 8.21
CA THR A 516 -8.71 -7.29 7.39
C THR A 516 -9.94 -6.45 7.02
N HIS A 517 -10.18 -5.30 7.64
CA HIS A 517 -11.39 -4.51 7.40
C HIS A 517 -11.29 -3.06 7.89
N TRP A 518 -12.18 -2.22 7.38
CA TRP A 518 -12.47 -0.88 7.88
C TRP A 518 -13.55 -0.92 8.94
N ALA A 519 -13.39 -0.14 9.99
CA ALA A 519 -14.26 0.05 11.14
C ALA A 519 -14.54 -1.25 11.94
N ASP A 520 -14.98 -1.10 13.16
CA ASP A 520 -15.43 -2.22 14.02
C ASP A 520 -16.66 -2.91 13.43
N GLU A 521 -17.48 -2.18 12.65
CA GLU A 521 -18.65 -2.64 11.92
C GLU A 521 -18.31 -3.48 10.67
N SER A 522 -17.03 -3.61 10.33
CA SER A 522 -16.53 -4.35 9.18
C SER A 522 -17.20 -3.92 7.86
N VAL A 523 -17.30 -2.62 7.64
CA VAL A 523 -18.03 -2.04 6.51
C VAL A 523 -17.41 -2.39 5.16
N TRP A 524 -16.07 -2.47 5.09
CA TRP A 524 -15.36 -2.89 3.89
C TRP A 524 -14.27 -3.87 4.26
N THR A 525 -14.39 -5.12 3.80
CA THR A 525 -13.54 -6.23 4.23
C THR A 525 -12.57 -6.69 3.14
N GLN A 526 -11.55 -7.45 3.54
CA GLN A 526 -10.65 -8.12 2.60
C GLN A 526 -11.39 -9.06 1.63
N THR A 527 -12.49 -9.66 2.07
CA THR A 527 -13.35 -10.48 1.22
C THR A 527 -14.02 -9.64 0.14
N ASP A 528 -14.53 -8.45 0.48
CA ASP A 528 -15.12 -7.52 -0.48
C ASP A 528 -14.09 -7.05 -1.50
N ILE A 529 -12.89 -6.71 -1.05
CA ILE A 529 -11.76 -6.33 -1.90
C ILE A 529 -11.42 -7.44 -2.90
N ASN A 530 -11.31 -8.68 -2.42
CA ASN A 530 -10.94 -9.82 -3.27
C ASN A 530 -12.02 -10.19 -4.28
N ASN A 531 -13.29 -9.98 -3.93
CA ASN A 531 -14.44 -10.27 -4.79
C ASN A 531 -14.84 -9.08 -5.68
N SER A 532 -14.28 -7.89 -5.45
CA SER A 532 -14.61 -6.71 -6.23
C SER A 532 -14.14 -6.84 -7.68
N SER A 533 -14.91 -6.23 -8.59
CA SER A 533 -14.58 -6.15 -10.01
C SER A 533 -15.02 -4.79 -10.54
N TYR A 534 -14.05 -3.92 -10.82
CA TYR A 534 -14.25 -2.62 -11.44
C TYR A 534 -12.98 -2.19 -12.17
N LYS A 535 -13.15 -1.40 -13.23
CA LYS A 535 -12.09 -1.08 -14.18
C LYS A 535 -11.20 0.08 -13.72
N HIS A 536 -11.82 1.12 -13.18
CA HIS A 536 -11.16 2.37 -12.85
C HIS A 536 -10.48 2.26 -11.49
N LEU A 537 -9.16 2.39 -11.47
CA LEU A 537 -8.34 2.11 -10.29
C LEU A 537 -8.05 3.39 -9.50
N PRO A 538 -8.70 3.60 -8.35
CA PRO A 538 -8.41 4.76 -7.51
C PRO A 538 -7.05 4.68 -6.84
N VAL A 539 -6.53 5.83 -6.44
CA VAL A 539 -5.57 5.92 -5.35
C VAL A 539 -6.33 5.84 -4.04
N TRP A 540 -5.90 4.97 -3.13
CA TRP A 540 -6.49 4.83 -1.80
C TRP A 540 -5.68 5.61 -0.77
N VAL A 541 -6.36 6.32 0.11
CA VAL A 541 -5.78 6.85 1.35
C VAL A 541 -6.52 6.21 2.51
N THR A 542 -5.79 5.50 3.37
CA THR A 542 -6.40 4.79 4.50
C THR A 542 -5.76 5.29 5.80
N ALA A 543 -6.36 6.35 6.37
CA ALA A 543 -5.95 6.92 7.64
C ALA A 543 -6.55 6.13 8.81
N THR A 544 -6.15 4.87 8.93
CA THR A 544 -6.63 3.89 9.92
C THR A 544 -5.50 2.99 10.41
N CYS A 545 -5.72 2.15 11.42
CA CYS A 545 -4.70 1.28 12.01
C CYS A 545 -4.46 0.01 11.17
N ASP A 546 -3.18 -0.42 11.07
CA ASP A 546 -2.73 -1.75 10.62
C ASP A 546 -3.24 -2.22 9.23
N PHE A 547 -3.88 -1.40 8.42
CA PHE A 547 -4.60 -1.84 7.22
C PHE A 547 -3.69 -2.49 6.16
N THR A 548 -2.40 -2.09 6.12
CA THR A 548 -1.42 -2.67 5.21
C THR A 548 -0.19 -3.13 5.98
N ARG A 549 -0.36 -4.16 6.78
CA ARG A 549 0.73 -4.80 7.50
C ARG A 549 1.50 -5.74 6.55
N PHE A 550 2.19 -5.14 5.56
CA PHE A 550 2.89 -5.87 4.49
C PHE A 550 4.00 -6.79 4.99
N ASP A 551 4.51 -6.54 6.19
CA ASP A 551 5.57 -7.34 6.80
C ASP A 551 5.05 -8.52 7.65
N ASP A 552 3.79 -8.89 7.50
CA ASP A 552 3.22 -10.10 8.11
C ASP A 552 3.33 -11.31 7.17
N VAL A 553 3.23 -12.49 7.74
CA VAL A 553 3.13 -13.76 6.99
C VAL A 553 1.86 -13.83 6.13
N LYS A 554 0.78 -13.22 6.63
CA LYS A 554 -0.52 -13.17 5.95
C LYS A 554 -0.65 -11.86 5.17
N THR A 555 -1.20 -11.97 3.97
CA THR A 555 -1.57 -10.80 3.17
C THR A 555 -2.67 -10.01 3.87
N SER A 556 -2.46 -8.72 4.07
CA SER A 556 -3.43 -7.78 4.65
C SER A 556 -4.44 -7.28 3.63
N ALA A 557 -5.50 -6.59 4.11
CA ALA A 557 -6.52 -6.01 3.25
C ALA A 557 -5.94 -4.93 2.32
N GLY A 558 -5.04 -4.08 2.82
CA GLY A 558 -4.39 -3.06 1.99
C GLY A 558 -3.48 -3.65 0.90
N GLU A 559 -2.74 -4.73 1.19
CA GLU A 559 -2.02 -5.46 0.14
C GLU A 559 -3.00 -6.03 -0.89
N SER A 560 -4.13 -6.60 -0.44
CA SER A 560 -5.17 -7.13 -1.33
C SER A 560 -5.75 -6.06 -2.25
N VAL A 561 -5.90 -4.80 -1.81
CA VAL A 561 -6.28 -3.67 -2.67
C VAL A 561 -5.28 -3.48 -3.81
N PHE A 562 -3.99 -3.51 -3.52
CA PHE A 562 -2.95 -3.33 -4.54
C PHE A 562 -2.83 -4.57 -5.44
N LEU A 563 -2.78 -5.77 -4.85
CA LEU A 563 -2.52 -7.04 -5.55
C LEU A 563 -3.72 -7.56 -6.34
N ASN A 564 -4.92 -7.00 -6.18
CA ASN A 564 -6.06 -7.41 -7.01
C ASN A 564 -5.77 -7.09 -8.48
N PRO A 565 -5.75 -8.10 -9.39
CA PRO A 565 -5.34 -7.90 -10.78
C PRO A 565 -6.37 -7.19 -11.64
N THR A 566 -7.62 -7.15 -11.23
CA THR A 566 -8.75 -6.65 -12.04
C THR A 566 -9.49 -5.47 -11.43
N SER A 567 -9.17 -5.12 -10.18
CA SER A 567 -9.82 -4.05 -9.43
C SER A 567 -8.88 -3.54 -8.31
N GLY A 568 -9.44 -3.09 -7.19
CA GLY A 568 -8.66 -2.60 -6.05
C GLY A 568 -8.17 -1.17 -6.24
N GLY A 569 -6.87 -0.93 -6.13
CA GLY A 569 -6.28 0.40 -6.30
C GLY A 569 -5.00 0.36 -7.12
N ILE A 570 -4.62 1.51 -7.70
CA ILE A 570 -3.32 1.65 -8.39
C ILE A 570 -2.20 1.92 -7.41
N ALA A 571 -2.51 2.56 -6.29
CA ALA A 571 -1.59 2.84 -5.20
C ALA A 571 -2.37 3.09 -3.91
N LEU A 572 -1.70 2.96 -2.77
CA LEU A 572 -2.24 3.27 -1.45
C LEU A 572 -1.27 4.11 -0.63
N PHE A 573 -1.77 5.19 -0.03
CA PHE A 573 -1.17 5.83 1.13
C PHE A 573 -1.81 5.23 2.38
N THR A 574 -1.07 4.41 3.12
CA THR A 574 -1.66 3.46 4.06
C THR A 574 -0.76 3.21 5.26
N THR A 575 -1.24 2.45 6.24
CA THR A 575 -0.56 2.26 7.52
C THR A 575 -0.09 0.83 7.75
N THR A 576 1.09 0.71 8.34
CA THR A 576 1.72 -0.58 8.68
C THR A 576 1.47 -1.01 10.12
N ARG A 577 1.11 -0.09 11.00
CA ARG A 577 0.90 -0.29 12.44
C ARG A 577 -0.20 0.62 12.98
N VAL A 578 -0.47 0.50 14.27
CA VAL A 578 -1.39 1.39 14.99
C VAL A 578 -0.96 2.85 14.85
N VAL A 579 -1.92 3.71 14.57
CA VAL A 579 -1.77 5.16 14.38
C VAL A 579 -2.80 5.92 15.22
N PHE A 580 -2.58 7.22 15.38
CA PHE A 580 -3.38 8.05 16.27
C PHE A 580 -4.18 9.10 15.50
N SER A 581 -5.49 9.19 15.76
CA SER A 581 -6.46 9.98 15.00
C SER A 581 -6.04 11.43 14.76
N GLY A 582 -5.53 12.15 15.76
CA GLY A 582 -5.10 13.55 15.61
C GLY A 582 -3.89 13.70 14.68
N ASN A 583 -2.91 12.79 14.79
CA ASN A 583 -1.73 12.79 13.91
C ASN A 583 -2.10 12.35 12.50
N ASN A 584 -3.04 11.40 12.37
CA ASN A 584 -3.57 10.98 11.07
C ASN A 584 -4.24 12.14 10.34
N ALA A 585 -5.04 12.94 11.04
CA ALA A 585 -5.70 14.11 10.46
C ALA A 585 -4.68 15.11 9.89
N ASN A 586 -3.60 15.40 10.65
CA ASN A 586 -2.53 16.30 10.20
C ASN A 586 -1.80 15.74 8.97
N LEU A 587 -1.48 14.43 8.97
CA LEU A 587 -0.82 13.79 7.84
C LEU A 587 -1.73 13.76 6.62
N ASN A 588 -2.99 13.34 6.78
CA ASN A 588 -3.96 13.23 5.70
C ASN A 588 -4.22 14.62 5.07
N LYS A 589 -4.35 15.67 5.89
CA LYS A 589 -4.47 17.03 5.38
C LYS A 589 -3.26 17.44 4.55
N ALA A 590 -2.05 17.27 5.09
CA ALA A 590 -0.82 17.61 4.35
C ALA A 590 -0.68 16.78 3.06
N LEU A 591 -1.15 15.53 3.04
CA LEU A 591 -1.14 14.68 1.85
C LEU A 591 -2.10 15.21 0.78
N ILE A 592 -3.32 15.55 1.15
CA ILE A 592 -4.32 16.14 0.23
C ILE A 592 -3.81 17.46 -0.32
N ASP A 593 -3.26 18.34 0.53
CA ASP A 593 -2.67 19.62 0.09
C ASP A 593 -1.55 19.39 -0.94
N ASN A 594 -0.70 18.37 -0.78
CA ASN A 594 0.38 18.05 -1.72
C ASN A 594 -0.10 17.34 -2.99
N LEU A 595 -1.14 16.49 -2.92
CA LEU A 595 -1.68 15.79 -4.10
C LEU A 595 -2.44 16.72 -5.05
N PHE A 596 -3.14 17.73 -4.51
CA PHE A 596 -4.06 18.58 -5.27
C PHE A 596 -3.60 20.03 -5.39
N GLN A 597 -2.38 20.38 -5.02
CA GLN A 597 -1.89 21.75 -5.12
C GLN A 597 -1.94 22.27 -6.55
N GLU A 598 -2.34 23.54 -6.71
CA GLU A 598 -2.20 24.29 -7.96
C GLU A 598 -0.91 25.12 -7.97
N GLY A 599 -0.26 25.15 -9.08
CA GLY A 599 0.81 26.11 -9.35
C GLY A 599 2.19 25.52 -9.59
N ALA A 600 2.97 26.22 -10.39
CA ALA A 600 4.33 25.99 -10.79
C ALA A 600 4.63 24.63 -11.46
N ASN A 601 4.49 24.61 -12.76
CA ASN A 601 5.22 23.78 -13.75
C ASN A 601 5.20 22.25 -13.64
N SER A 602 4.82 21.61 -12.53
CA SER A 602 4.60 20.17 -12.45
C SER A 602 3.86 19.77 -11.16
N ARG A 603 2.89 18.88 -11.30
CA ARG A 603 2.23 18.19 -10.18
C ARG A 603 3.18 17.17 -9.57
N TYR A 604 3.14 16.99 -8.26
CA TYR A 604 3.93 15.95 -7.61
C TYR A 604 3.51 14.56 -8.05
N THR A 605 4.49 13.66 -8.16
CA THR A 605 4.24 12.22 -8.22
C THR A 605 3.75 11.72 -6.85
N LEU A 606 3.24 10.49 -6.79
CA LEU A 606 2.77 9.91 -5.53
C LEU A 606 3.88 9.85 -4.47
N GLY A 607 5.10 9.49 -4.88
CA GLY A 607 6.27 9.47 -3.98
C GLY A 607 6.69 10.86 -3.51
N GLU A 608 6.67 11.86 -4.39
CA GLU A 608 6.95 13.25 -4.02
C GLU A 608 5.90 13.79 -3.06
N ALA A 609 4.61 13.54 -3.31
CA ALA A 609 3.53 13.94 -2.42
C ALA A 609 3.71 13.36 -1.02
N MET A 610 4.03 12.06 -0.89
CA MET A 610 4.32 11.44 0.41
C MET A 610 5.57 12.03 1.06
N MET A 611 6.65 12.20 0.30
CA MET A 611 7.89 12.79 0.80
C MET A 611 7.66 14.20 1.37
N TYR A 612 7.02 15.10 0.60
CA TYR A 612 6.75 16.46 1.06
C TYR A 612 5.79 16.51 2.24
N THR A 613 4.79 15.63 2.27
CA THR A 613 3.89 15.45 3.41
C THR A 613 4.67 15.13 4.68
N LYS A 614 5.50 14.10 4.65
CA LYS A 614 6.28 13.66 5.82
C LYS A 614 7.36 14.67 6.25
N ARG A 615 7.89 15.45 5.32
CA ARG A 615 8.84 16.53 5.63
C ARG A 615 8.24 17.65 6.49
N GLN A 616 6.92 17.86 6.40
CA GLN A 616 6.19 18.86 7.20
C GLN A 616 5.94 18.40 8.64
N LEU A 617 5.99 17.09 8.91
CA LEU A 617 5.65 16.47 10.20
C LEU A 617 6.89 16.14 11.03
N ASN A 618 6.77 16.25 12.37
CA ASN A 618 7.84 16.00 13.31
C ASN A 618 7.45 15.00 14.44
N ASP A 619 6.55 14.08 14.15
CA ASP A 619 6.11 13.03 15.06
C ASP A 619 6.44 11.63 14.50
N SER A 620 6.39 10.61 15.35
CA SER A 620 6.69 9.22 14.96
C SER A 620 5.53 8.52 14.23
N ASN A 621 4.31 9.06 14.31
CA ASN A 621 3.14 8.47 13.67
C ASN A 621 3.31 8.39 12.14
N LYS A 622 4.01 9.38 11.54
CA LYS A 622 4.33 9.40 10.11
C LYS A 622 5.11 8.18 9.62
N LEU A 623 5.89 7.52 10.51
CA LEU A 623 6.71 6.36 10.16
C LEU A 623 5.86 5.11 9.87
N ASN A 624 4.64 5.08 10.38
CA ASN A 624 3.69 4.00 10.13
C ASN A 624 2.93 4.15 8.81
N PHE A 625 3.01 5.31 8.15
CA PHE A 625 2.45 5.51 6.82
C PHE A 625 3.47 5.13 5.75
N ILE A 626 3.01 4.41 4.72
CA ILE A 626 3.82 4.02 3.56
C ILE A 626 3.04 4.26 2.27
N LEU A 627 3.76 4.30 1.15
CA LEU A 627 3.20 4.25 -0.19
C LEU A 627 3.35 2.81 -0.73
N ILE A 628 2.24 2.11 -0.84
CA ILE A 628 2.16 0.89 -1.64
C ILE A 628 1.83 1.31 -3.07
N GLY A 629 2.75 1.07 -3.97
CA GLY A 629 2.65 1.51 -5.37
C GLY A 629 3.95 2.13 -5.90
N ASP A 630 3.89 2.60 -7.12
CA ASP A 630 5.02 3.21 -7.80
C ASP A 630 5.22 4.68 -7.36
N PRO A 631 6.38 5.04 -6.79
CA PRO A 631 6.61 6.40 -6.31
C PRO A 631 6.77 7.45 -7.44
N ALA A 632 7.11 7.01 -8.64
CA ALA A 632 7.25 7.90 -9.81
C ALA A 632 5.93 8.10 -10.56
N LEU A 633 4.85 7.40 -10.17
CA LEU A 633 3.56 7.49 -10.80
C LEU A 633 2.92 8.87 -10.58
N LYS A 634 2.41 9.47 -11.66
CA LYS A 634 1.66 10.73 -11.61
C LYS A 634 0.18 10.46 -11.31
N PHE A 635 -0.42 11.34 -10.52
CA PHE A 635 -1.84 11.27 -10.21
C PHE A 635 -2.65 11.75 -11.43
N ALA A 636 -3.51 10.87 -11.98
CA ALA A 636 -4.08 11.03 -13.32
C ALA A 636 -5.36 11.89 -13.34
N TYR A 637 -5.32 13.14 -12.88
CA TYR A 637 -6.46 14.05 -13.05
C TYR A 637 -6.29 14.99 -14.27
N PRO A 638 -7.41 15.54 -14.85
CA PRO A 638 -7.37 16.34 -16.05
C PRO A 638 -6.46 17.55 -15.97
N GLU A 639 -5.74 17.86 -17.06
CA GLU A 639 -4.81 18.99 -17.12
C GLU A 639 -5.43 20.25 -17.74
N TYR A 640 -6.41 20.08 -18.64
CA TYR A 640 -7.12 21.17 -19.28
C TYR A 640 -8.28 21.64 -18.38
N LYS A 641 -8.74 22.88 -18.59
CA LYS A 641 -9.87 23.46 -17.85
C LYS A 641 -11.08 23.65 -18.76
N ALA A 642 -12.27 23.24 -18.33
CA ALA A 642 -13.54 23.55 -18.96
C ALA A 642 -14.15 24.78 -18.27
N ARG A 643 -14.47 25.82 -19.04
CA ARG A 643 -14.98 27.11 -18.51
C ARG A 643 -16.30 27.45 -19.16
N VAL A 644 -17.31 27.78 -18.37
CA VAL A 644 -18.57 28.36 -18.84
C VAL A 644 -18.32 29.81 -19.24
N THR A 645 -18.82 30.21 -20.41
CA THR A 645 -18.66 31.57 -20.96
C THR A 645 -19.96 32.31 -21.06
N ALA A 646 -21.09 31.62 -21.26
CA ALA A 646 -22.40 32.24 -21.33
C ALA A 646 -23.51 31.28 -20.85
N VAL A 647 -24.63 31.85 -20.40
CA VAL A 647 -25.87 31.13 -20.07
C VAL A 647 -27.02 31.85 -20.77
N ASN A 648 -27.82 31.11 -21.54
CA ASN A 648 -28.93 31.63 -22.37
C ASN A 648 -28.49 32.77 -23.31
N GLY A 649 -27.24 32.72 -23.81
CA GLY A 649 -26.64 33.74 -24.66
C GLY A 649 -26.13 34.99 -23.94
N GLU A 650 -26.31 35.07 -22.62
CA GLU A 650 -25.76 36.16 -21.79
C GLU A 650 -24.39 35.75 -21.23
N ALA A 651 -23.40 36.61 -21.38
CA ALA A 651 -22.04 36.36 -20.90
C ALA A 651 -22.02 36.26 -19.35
N VAL A 652 -21.16 35.36 -18.82
CA VAL A 652 -20.94 35.25 -17.38
C VAL A 652 -20.49 36.60 -16.79
N SER A 653 -21.12 37.01 -15.71
CA SER A 653 -20.88 38.24 -14.97
C SER A 653 -20.84 37.99 -13.47
N ASP A 654 -20.66 39.02 -12.66
CA ASP A 654 -20.69 38.91 -11.18
C ASP A 654 -22.09 38.66 -10.62
N GLU A 655 -23.16 38.86 -11.41
CA GLU A 655 -24.54 38.57 -11.03
C GLU A 655 -24.86 37.11 -11.36
N PRO A 656 -25.40 36.33 -10.41
CA PRO A 656 -25.72 34.93 -10.63
C PRO A 656 -26.94 34.77 -11.54
N PHE A 657 -26.93 33.79 -12.42
CA PHE A 657 -28.07 33.38 -13.24
C PHE A 657 -29.16 32.72 -12.37
N GLU A 658 -30.42 32.82 -12.83
CA GLU A 658 -31.53 32.12 -12.15
C GLU A 658 -31.94 30.85 -12.92
N PHE A 659 -31.83 29.71 -12.29
CA PHE A 659 -32.33 28.41 -12.81
C PHE A 659 -33.67 28.13 -12.16
N LYS A 660 -34.74 28.63 -12.82
CA LYS A 660 -36.12 28.46 -12.32
C LYS A 660 -36.68 27.11 -12.72
N ALA A 661 -37.50 26.50 -11.85
CA ALA A 661 -38.25 25.31 -12.22
C ALA A 661 -38.97 25.49 -13.55
N LEU A 662 -38.93 24.50 -14.42
CA LEU A 662 -39.53 24.47 -15.74
C LEU A 662 -39.00 25.52 -16.74
N SER A 663 -37.82 26.11 -16.48
CA SER A 663 -37.12 26.95 -17.45
C SER A 663 -36.16 26.11 -18.29
N ARG A 664 -36.01 26.50 -19.56
CA ARG A 664 -34.99 25.91 -20.46
C ARG A 664 -33.72 26.74 -20.33
N ILE A 665 -32.62 26.07 -20.03
CA ILE A 665 -31.31 26.69 -19.82
C ILE A 665 -30.35 26.16 -20.90
N THR A 666 -29.65 27.09 -21.59
CA THR A 666 -28.55 26.78 -22.49
C THR A 666 -27.27 27.26 -21.87
N VAL A 667 -26.29 26.38 -21.74
CA VAL A 667 -24.94 26.67 -21.22
C VAL A 667 -23.95 26.59 -22.37
N GLU A 668 -23.14 27.64 -22.51
CA GLU A 668 -22.04 27.69 -23.50
C GLU A 668 -20.71 27.82 -22.80
N GLY A 669 -19.67 27.21 -23.38
CA GLY A 669 -18.34 27.27 -22.78
C GLY A 669 -17.21 26.89 -23.72
N GLU A 670 -16.02 26.92 -23.17
CA GLU A 670 -14.78 26.64 -23.88
C GLU A 670 -13.79 25.80 -23.07
N ILE A 671 -12.84 25.20 -23.77
CA ILE A 671 -11.73 24.45 -23.16
C ILE A 671 -10.47 25.31 -23.21
N LEU A 672 -9.78 25.39 -22.08
CA LEU A 672 -8.49 26.04 -21.92
C LEU A 672 -7.40 24.99 -21.73
N ASN A 673 -6.24 25.19 -22.34
CA ASN A 673 -5.07 24.36 -22.14
C ASN A 673 -4.42 24.63 -20.76
N PRO A 674 -3.41 23.85 -20.32
CA PRO A 674 -2.74 24.05 -19.03
C PRO A 674 -2.11 25.43 -18.83
N SER A 675 -1.78 26.16 -19.92
CA SER A 675 -1.30 27.55 -19.83
C SER A 675 -2.42 28.59 -19.68
N GLY A 676 -3.69 28.17 -19.64
CA GLY A 676 -4.86 29.05 -19.56
C GLY A 676 -5.31 29.65 -20.89
N SER A 677 -4.72 29.25 -22.03
CA SER A 677 -5.08 29.69 -23.36
C SER A 677 -6.17 28.82 -23.99
N PHE A 678 -6.99 29.41 -24.87
CA PHE A 678 -8.04 28.68 -25.57
C PHE A 678 -7.48 27.50 -26.39
N ALA A 679 -8.09 26.33 -26.25
CA ALA A 679 -7.65 25.07 -26.85
C ALA A 679 -8.48 24.75 -28.10
N ALA A 680 -8.27 25.47 -29.21
CA ALA A 680 -9.02 25.28 -30.46
C ALA A 680 -8.88 23.88 -31.08
N ASP A 681 -7.85 23.12 -30.70
CA ASP A 681 -7.56 21.76 -31.17
C ASP A 681 -8.23 20.67 -30.32
N PHE A 682 -9.00 21.05 -29.29
CA PHE A 682 -9.73 20.10 -28.47
C PHE A 682 -11.06 19.73 -29.14
N THR A 683 -11.22 18.45 -29.50
CA THR A 683 -12.48 17.91 -30.01
C THR A 683 -12.74 16.59 -29.31
N GLY A 684 -13.93 16.43 -28.73
CA GLY A 684 -14.23 15.26 -27.91
C GLY A 684 -15.65 15.27 -27.34
N VAL A 685 -15.82 14.69 -26.17
CA VAL A 685 -17.11 14.55 -25.48
C VAL A 685 -17.05 15.31 -24.15
N LEU A 686 -18.07 16.11 -23.87
CA LEU A 686 -18.34 16.74 -22.60
C LEU A 686 -19.31 15.84 -21.79
N SER A 687 -19.00 15.62 -20.52
CA SER A 687 -19.95 15.10 -19.53
C SER A 687 -20.24 16.23 -18.54
N SER A 688 -21.52 16.55 -18.38
CA SER A 688 -21.99 17.63 -17.50
C SER A 688 -22.94 17.10 -16.44
N THR A 689 -22.75 17.52 -15.19
CA THR A 689 -23.66 17.20 -14.10
C THR A 689 -24.03 18.49 -13.36
N ILE A 690 -25.33 18.75 -13.23
CA ILE A 690 -25.84 19.92 -12.51
C ILE A 690 -26.54 19.47 -11.26
N PHE A 691 -26.11 20.04 -10.16
CA PHE A 691 -26.68 19.81 -8.84
C PHE A 691 -27.60 20.96 -8.43
N ASP A 692 -28.63 20.62 -7.70
CA ASP A 692 -29.49 21.56 -6.95
C ASP A 692 -28.65 22.33 -5.92
N SER A 693 -29.27 23.22 -5.23
CA SER A 693 -28.63 24.01 -4.19
C SER A 693 -28.07 23.15 -3.07
N GLN A 694 -26.96 23.60 -2.51
CA GLN A 694 -26.31 22.97 -1.38
C GLN A 694 -27.28 22.83 -0.18
N SER A 695 -27.32 21.66 0.43
CA SER A 695 -28.16 21.30 1.55
C SER A 695 -27.34 20.98 2.79
N SER A 696 -27.92 21.28 3.95
CA SER A 696 -27.36 20.91 5.25
C SER A 696 -27.89 19.54 5.66
N ILE A 697 -26.98 18.56 5.75
CA ILE A 697 -27.29 17.19 6.15
C ILE A 697 -26.85 17.00 7.60
N THR A 698 -27.74 16.45 8.44
CA THR A 698 -27.43 16.12 9.82
C THR A 698 -27.49 14.61 10.02
N THR A 699 -26.42 14.04 10.56
CA THR A 699 -26.33 12.61 10.83
C THR A 699 -27.37 12.13 11.85
N LEU A 700 -27.61 10.84 11.93
CA LEU A 700 -28.66 10.23 12.70
C LEU A 700 -28.35 10.19 14.21
N GLY A 701 -27.06 10.14 14.58
CA GLY A 701 -26.61 9.98 15.97
C GLY A 701 -26.77 8.55 16.46
N ASN A 702 -26.46 7.56 15.60
CA ASN A 702 -26.61 6.13 15.93
C ASN A 702 -25.67 5.70 17.05
N SER A 703 -24.41 6.10 16.98
CA SER A 703 -23.35 5.75 17.94
C SER A 703 -22.53 6.94 18.41
N SER A 704 -22.78 8.13 17.85
CA SER A 704 -22.05 9.35 18.17
C SER A 704 -22.98 10.56 18.35
N GLU A 705 -22.41 11.73 18.70
CA GLU A 705 -23.14 13.00 18.62
C GLU A 705 -23.47 13.30 17.15
N LYS A 706 -24.62 13.89 16.90
CA LYS A 706 -25.04 14.34 15.58
C LYS A 706 -24.04 15.34 15.00
N PHE A 707 -23.64 15.11 13.76
CA PHE A 707 -22.77 15.98 12.98
C PHE A 707 -23.55 16.59 11.82
N THR A 708 -23.31 17.86 11.53
CA THR A 708 -23.96 18.55 10.41
C THR A 708 -22.89 18.99 9.42
N TYR A 709 -23.09 18.66 8.14
CA TYR A 709 -22.21 19.01 7.03
C TYR A 709 -23.01 19.50 5.83
N LEU A 710 -22.32 20.10 4.87
CA LEU A 710 -22.90 20.58 3.62
C LEU A 710 -22.62 19.61 2.47
N ASP A 711 -23.62 19.37 1.62
CA ASP A 711 -23.49 18.50 0.46
C ASP A 711 -24.46 18.90 -0.66
N TYR A 712 -24.30 18.34 -1.85
CA TYR A 712 -25.16 18.47 -3.03
C TYR A 712 -25.91 17.14 -3.30
N PRO A 713 -26.91 16.75 -2.53
CA PRO A 713 -27.53 15.42 -2.61
C PRO A 713 -28.39 15.24 -3.86
N ASN A 714 -28.87 16.30 -4.47
CA ASN A 714 -29.86 16.27 -5.54
C ASN A 714 -29.25 16.69 -6.87
N THR A 715 -29.39 15.85 -7.90
CA THR A 715 -28.92 16.13 -9.25
C THR A 715 -30.07 16.61 -10.12
N ILE A 716 -29.94 17.77 -10.77
CA ILE A 716 -30.92 18.33 -11.69
C ILE A 716 -30.78 17.72 -13.08
N TYR A 717 -29.52 17.52 -13.54
CA TYR A 717 -29.23 17.15 -14.92
C TYR A 717 -27.94 16.36 -15.02
N ILE A 718 -27.94 15.33 -15.85
CA ILE A 718 -26.74 14.59 -16.31
C ILE A 718 -26.80 14.49 -17.83
N GLY A 719 -25.80 15.06 -18.51
CA GLY A 719 -25.75 15.09 -19.96
C GLY A 719 -24.40 14.71 -20.55
N ARG A 720 -24.42 14.37 -21.84
CA ARG A 720 -23.23 14.11 -22.66
C ARG A 720 -23.37 14.84 -23.98
N ASP A 721 -22.42 15.73 -24.27
CA ASP A 721 -22.49 16.63 -25.42
C ASP A 721 -21.14 16.67 -26.14
N SER A 722 -21.11 17.18 -27.39
CA SER A 722 -19.89 17.28 -28.17
C SER A 722 -19.09 18.54 -27.80
N VAL A 723 -17.78 18.39 -27.68
CA VAL A 723 -16.84 19.52 -27.74
C VAL A 723 -16.28 19.59 -29.17
N ARG A 724 -16.42 20.72 -29.82
CA ARG A 724 -15.92 20.94 -31.19
C ARG A 724 -15.05 22.19 -31.25
N ASN A 725 -13.81 22.03 -31.72
CA ASN A 725 -12.84 23.13 -31.81
C ASN A 725 -12.70 23.91 -30.49
N GLY A 726 -12.64 23.23 -29.38
CA GLY A 726 -12.49 23.80 -28.05
C GLY A 726 -13.75 24.46 -27.46
N LYS A 727 -14.90 24.36 -28.13
CA LYS A 727 -16.16 24.96 -27.65
C LYS A 727 -17.22 23.89 -27.41
N PHE A 728 -18.08 24.12 -26.45
CA PHE A 728 -19.24 23.27 -26.15
C PHE A 728 -20.49 24.12 -25.89
N SER A 729 -21.64 23.51 -26.13
CA SER A 729 -22.95 24.06 -25.77
C SER A 729 -23.91 22.90 -25.50
N PHE A 730 -24.67 23.01 -24.47
CA PHE A 730 -25.76 22.04 -24.16
C PHE A 730 -26.97 22.77 -23.59
N THR A 731 -28.14 22.15 -23.73
CA THR A 731 -29.41 22.68 -23.27
C THR A 731 -30.14 21.65 -22.42
N PHE A 732 -30.74 22.07 -21.33
CA PHE A 732 -31.55 21.23 -20.47
C PHE A 732 -32.75 22.00 -19.94
N MET A 733 -33.75 21.27 -19.44
CA MET A 733 -34.88 21.87 -18.73
C MET A 733 -34.75 21.61 -17.22
N VAL A 734 -34.92 22.66 -16.41
CA VAL A 734 -34.89 22.55 -14.96
C VAL A 734 -36.15 21.84 -14.48
N PRO A 735 -36.03 20.69 -13.73
CA PRO A 735 -37.18 19.94 -13.25
C PRO A 735 -38.11 20.78 -12.36
N LYS A 736 -39.35 20.32 -12.21
CA LYS A 736 -40.31 20.90 -11.27
C LYS A 736 -39.90 20.69 -9.81
N ASP A 737 -39.28 19.53 -9.57
CA ASP A 737 -38.87 19.09 -8.26
C ASP A 737 -37.45 19.57 -7.93
N ILE A 738 -37.31 20.83 -7.53
CA ILE A 738 -36.10 21.49 -7.04
C ILE A 738 -36.28 21.93 -5.59
N SER A 739 -35.20 22.28 -4.93
CA SER A 739 -35.23 22.66 -3.50
C SER A 739 -35.94 23.99 -3.20
N TYR A 740 -36.12 24.83 -4.20
CA TYR A 740 -36.68 26.20 -4.08
C TYR A 740 -36.02 27.06 -2.98
N SER A 741 -34.74 26.75 -2.66
CA SER A 741 -34.01 27.38 -1.56
C SER A 741 -33.46 28.76 -1.92
N ASN A 742 -33.43 29.12 -3.20
CA ASN A 742 -32.77 30.30 -3.76
C ASN A 742 -31.31 30.42 -3.34
N LYS A 743 -30.59 29.26 -3.29
CA LYS A 743 -29.16 29.19 -3.03
C LYS A 743 -28.41 28.78 -4.31
N LYS A 744 -27.08 28.91 -4.28
CA LYS A 744 -26.21 28.50 -5.38
C LYS A 744 -26.27 26.99 -5.58
N GLY A 745 -26.36 26.56 -6.85
CA GLY A 745 -26.14 25.20 -7.29
C GLY A 745 -24.69 24.98 -7.71
N LYS A 746 -24.39 23.80 -8.22
CA LYS A 746 -23.07 23.42 -8.74
C LYS A 746 -23.23 22.79 -10.11
N LEU A 747 -22.53 23.28 -11.11
CA LEU A 747 -22.34 22.60 -12.39
C LEU A 747 -20.91 22.02 -12.40
N ASN A 748 -20.81 20.71 -12.63
CA ASN A 748 -19.55 20.01 -12.80
C ASN A 748 -19.38 19.63 -14.27
N LEU A 749 -18.19 19.83 -14.82
CA LEU A 749 -17.84 19.60 -16.21
C LEU A 749 -16.61 18.69 -16.29
N TYR A 750 -16.71 17.67 -17.13
CA TYR A 750 -15.58 16.87 -17.55
C TYR A 750 -15.61 16.69 -19.07
N ALA A 751 -14.49 16.95 -19.75
CA ALA A 751 -14.39 16.72 -21.18
C ALA A 751 -13.19 15.84 -21.52
N SER A 752 -13.36 14.91 -22.45
CA SER A 752 -12.30 14.03 -22.92
C SER A 752 -12.21 13.99 -24.44
N SER A 753 -10.98 14.00 -24.94
CA SER A 753 -10.61 13.70 -26.32
C SER A 753 -9.79 12.41 -26.36
N GLU A 754 -9.19 12.05 -27.49
CA GLU A 754 -8.32 10.88 -27.58
C GLU A 754 -7.08 10.96 -26.66
N THR A 755 -6.56 12.17 -26.41
CA THR A 755 -5.29 12.36 -25.68
C THR A 755 -5.34 13.44 -24.60
N LYS A 756 -6.45 14.17 -24.46
CA LYS A 756 -6.58 15.32 -23.57
C LYS A 756 -7.84 15.21 -22.73
N GLU A 757 -7.74 15.68 -21.50
CA GLU A 757 -8.85 15.69 -20.56
C GLU A 757 -8.95 17.06 -19.90
N ALA A 758 -10.18 17.55 -19.73
CA ALA A 758 -10.47 18.82 -19.09
C ALA A 758 -11.50 18.66 -17.97
N GLN A 759 -11.36 19.44 -16.92
CA GLN A 759 -12.35 19.55 -15.85
C GLN A 759 -12.73 21.01 -15.59
N GLY A 760 -13.89 21.21 -14.99
CA GLY A 760 -14.34 22.52 -14.58
C GLY A 760 -15.59 22.50 -13.73
N SER A 761 -15.88 23.64 -13.14
CA SER A 761 -17.12 23.86 -12.37
C SER A 761 -17.64 25.27 -12.61
N PHE A 762 -18.92 25.43 -12.32
CA PHE A 762 -19.58 26.75 -12.37
C PHE A 762 -20.59 26.84 -11.23
N PHE A 763 -20.56 27.92 -10.47
CA PHE A 763 -21.37 28.17 -9.27
C PHE A 763 -22.19 29.45 -9.34
N ASP A 764 -22.05 30.27 -10.40
CA ASP A 764 -22.70 31.58 -10.46
C ASP A 764 -24.12 31.47 -11.01
N PHE A 765 -24.90 30.59 -10.39
CA PHE A 765 -26.33 30.47 -10.60
C PHE A 765 -27.06 30.08 -9.29
N ILE A 766 -28.31 30.51 -9.20
CA ILE A 766 -29.20 30.23 -8.08
C ILE A 766 -30.32 29.32 -8.56
N VAL A 767 -30.63 28.27 -7.78
CA VAL A 767 -31.74 27.34 -8.06
C VAL A 767 -32.94 27.75 -7.23
N GLY A 768 -34.04 28.08 -7.88
CA GLY A 768 -35.29 28.49 -7.19
C GLY A 768 -36.27 29.27 -8.09
N GLY A 769 -37.45 29.47 -7.62
CA GLY A 769 -38.56 30.09 -8.36
C GLY A 769 -39.15 29.19 -9.45
N THR A 770 -40.15 29.65 -10.15
CA THR A 770 -40.83 28.92 -11.25
C THR A 770 -40.91 29.83 -12.48
N SER A 771 -40.73 29.24 -13.66
CA SER A 771 -40.80 29.95 -14.93
C SER A 771 -42.25 30.34 -15.26
N ASP A 772 -42.44 31.57 -15.68
CA ASP A 772 -43.76 32.05 -16.15
C ASP A 772 -44.16 31.49 -17.51
N THR A 773 -43.18 30.91 -18.26
CA THR A 773 -43.38 30.39 -19.62
C THR A 773 -43.30 28.86 -19.67
N ALA A 774 -43.68 28.19 -18.56
CA ALA A 774 -43.59 26.75 -18.44
C ALA A 774 -44.39 26.01 -19.53
N GLU A 775 -43.75 25.05 -20.22
CA GLU A 775 -44.46 24.14 -21.14
C GLU A 775 -45.38 23.21 -20.35
N THR A 776 -46.55 22.91 -20.94
CA THR A 776 -47.46 21.89 -20.38
C THR A 776 -47.24 20.56 -21.05
N ASP A 777 -46.99 19.53 -20.26
CA ASP A 777 -46.98 18.12 -20.68
C ASP A 777 -47.83 17.30 -19.69
N THR A 778 -48.55 16.33 -20.22
CA THR A 778 -49.41 15.41 -19.43
C THR A 778 -49.12 13.95 -19.73
N ILE A 779 -48.05 13.69 -20.50
CA ILE A 779 -47.70 12.34 -20.97
C ILE A 779 -46.36 11.95 -20.34
N GLY A 780 -46.35 10.89 -19.53
CA GLY A 780 -45.14 10.37 -18.94
C GLY A 780 -44.14 9.78 -19.95
N PRO A 781 -42.88 9.54 -19.49
CA PRO A 781 -41.80 9.10 -20.37
C PRO A 781 -42.11 7.85 -21.17
N LYS A 782 -41.70 7.82 -22.44
CA LYS A 782 -41.81 6.66 -23.30
C LYS A 782 -40.64 5.74 -23.12
N ILE A 783 -40.89 4.48 -22.74
CA ILE A 783 -39.89 3.43 -22.68
C ILE A 783 -39.75 2.87 -24.11
N ARG A 784 -38.69 3.28 -24.83
CA ARG A 784 -38.45 2.85 -26.21
C ARG A 784 -37.89 1.43 -26.31
N GLN A 785 -37.03 1.08 -25.34
CA GLN A 785 -36.48 -0.25 -25.18
C GLN A 785 -36.30 -0.54 -23.69
N ILE A 786 -36.51 -1.81 -23.30
CA ILE A 786 -36.21 -2.32 -21.95
C ILE A 786 -35.78 -3.78 -22.10
N TYR A 787 -34.67 -4.14 -21.48
CA TYR A 787 -34.14 -5.50 -21.58
C TYR A 787 -33.16 -5.82 -20.46
N LEU A 788 -32.88 -7.11 -20.28
CA LEU A 788 -31.83 -7.63 -19.42
C LEU A 788 -30.69 -8.22 -20.27
N ASN A 789 -29.46 -7.88 -19.97
CA ASN A 789 -28.22 -8.36 -20.61
C ASN A 789 -27.99 -7.90 -22.05
N ASP A 790 -28.90 -8.21 -22.98
CA ASP A 790 -28.80 -7.82 -24.37
C ASP A 790 -30.17 -7.51 -24.97
N SER A 791 -30.19 -6.80 -26.10
CA SER A 791 -31.41 -6.29 -26.74
C SER A 791 -32.30 -7.37 -27.35
N SER A 792 -31.88 -8.63 -27.36
CA SER A 792 -32.71 -9.76 -27.78
C SER A 792 -33.63 -10.30 -26.70
N PHE A 793 -33.47 -9.82 -25.44
CA PHE A 793 -34.29 -10.23 -24.30
C PHE A 793 -35.77 -9.97 -24.52
N VAL A 794 -36.60 -10.94 -24.20
CA VAL A 794 -38.07 -10.86 -24.18
C VAL A 794 -38.57 -11.24 -22.80
N SER A 795 -39.68 -10.62 -22.36
CA SER A 795 -40.31 -10.97 -21.06
C SER A 795 -40.55 -12.48 -20.97
N GLY A 796 -40.06 -13.10 -19.89
CA GLY A 796 -40.07 -14.55 -19.66
C GLY A 796 -38.76 -15.26 -19.95
N ASP A 797 -37.78 -14.60 -20.54
CA ASP A 797 -36.49 -15.21 -20.87
C ASP A 797 -35.64 -15.52 -19.64
N LYS A 798 -34.63 -16.39 -19.81
CA LYS A 798 -33.64 -16.76 -18.81
C LYS A 798 -32.50 -15.78 -18.78
N VAL A 799 -32.11 -15.38 -17.55
CA VAL A 799 -30.98 -14.54 -17.28
C VAL A 799 -30.04 -15.20 -16.25
N ASN A 800 -28.82 -14.72 -16.14
CA ASN A 800 -27.87 -15.12 -15.10
C ASN A 800 -28.26 -14.55 -13.72
N THR A 801 -27.57 -14.97 -12.66
CA THR A 801 -27.83 -14.55 -11.28
C THR A 801 -27.57 -13.07 -11.03
N THR A 802 -26.78 -12.39 -11.89
CA THR A 802 -26.50 -10.96 -11.85
C THR A 802 -26.89 -10.31 -13.18
N PRO A 803 -28.17 -10.13 -13.45
CA PRO A 803 -28.61 -9.58 -14.74
C PRO A 803 -28.33 -8.08 -14.84
N TYR A 804 -28.05 -7.62 -16.05
CA TYR A 804 -27.80 -6.21 -16.34
C TYR A 804 -29.04 -5.58 -16.96
N PHE A 805 -29.61 -4.60 -16.26
CA PHE A 805 -30.83 -3.89 -16.69
C PHE A 805 -30.46 -2.70 -17.57
N VAL A 806 -31.19 -2.59 -18.71
CA VAL A 806 -31.08 -1.46 -19.63
C VAL A 806 -32.47 -0.96 -20.01
N ALA A 807 -32.69 0.35 -19.88
CA ALA A 807 -33.90 1.00 -20.39
C ALA A 807 -33.54 2.25 -21.18
N LYS A 808 -34.05 2.33 -22.42
CA LYS A 808 -33.92 3.51 -23.27
C LYS A 808 -35.20 4.32 -23.18
N LEU A 809 -35.08 5.52 -22.67
CA LEU A 809 -36.17 6.44 -22.37
C LEU A 809 -36.19 7.62 -23.32
N TRP A 810 -37.34 8.10 -23.59
CA TRP A 810 -37.55 9.36 -24.32
C TRP A 810 -38.72 10.12 -23.68
N ASP A 811 -38.53 11.40 -23.46
CA ASP A 811 -39.59 12.28 -23.02
C ASP A 811 -39.45 13.67 -23.66
N LYS A 812 -40.58 14.31 -24.04
CA LYS A 812 -40.56 15.64 -24.66
C LYS A 812 -40.01 16.70 -23.71
N SER A 813 -40.35 16.60 -22.44
CA SER A 813 -39.99 17.58 -21.40
C SER A 813 -38.66 17.21 -20.72
N GLY A 814 -38.30 15.92 -20.75
CA GLY A 814 -37.14 15.32 -20.09
C GLY A 814 -37.52 14.41 -18.93
N VAL A 815 -36.64 13.47 -18.60
CA VAL A 815 -36.82 12.51 -17.52
C VAL A 815 -36.39 13.12 -16.19
N ASN A 816 -37.19 12.91 -15.14
CA ASN A 816 -36.87 13.38 -13.78
C ASN A 816 -35.87 12.45 -13.09
N ILE A 817 -34.76 13.02 -12.62
CA ILE A 817 -33.69 12.32 -11.89
C ILE A 817 -33.33 13.01 -10.57
N THR A 818 -34.13 13.98 -10.11
CA THR A 818 -33.74 14.90 -9.02
C THR A 818 -33.64 14.24 -7.66
N GLY A 819 -34.42 13.22 -7.34
CA GLY A 819 -34.45 12.61 -6.00
C GLY A 819 -34.94 13.52 -4.86
N SER A 820 -35.36 14.76 -5.19
CA SER A 820 -35.75 15.78 -4.20
C SER A 820 -37.20 15.65 -3.73
N SER A 821 -38.03 14.91 -4.44
CA SER A 821 -39.46 14.69 -4.12
C SER A 821 -39.74 13.23 -3.77
N VAL A 822 -40.42 13.05 -2.65
CA VAL A 822 -40.80 11.71 -2.19
C VAL A 822 -41.75 11.06 -3.22
N GLY A 823 -41.31 9.91 -3.78
CA GLY A 823 -42.12 9.08 -4.67
C GLY A 823 -42.03 9.41 -6.14
N HIS A 824 -41.20 10.37 -6.57
CA HIS A 824 -40.90 10.67 -8.00
C HIS A 824 -39.57 10.12 -8.48
N ASP A 825 -38.95 9.21 -7.73
CA ASP A 825 -37.76 8.53 -8.13
C ASP A 825 -38.00 7.53 -9.27
N MET A 826 -36.97 7.33 -10.08
CA MET A 826 -36.89 6.25 -11.06
C MET A 826 -36.60 4.95 -10.31
N MET A 827 -37.58 4.04 -10.25
CA MET A 827 -37.51 2.84 -9.44
C MET A 827 -37.60 1.57 -10.26
N LEU A 828 -36.71 0.62 -9.96
CA LEU A 828 -36.82 -0.77 -10.38
C LEU A 828 -37.12 -1.61 -9.13
N THR A 829 -38.31 -2.21 -9.07
CA THR A 829 -38.71 -3.07 -7.96
C THR A 829 -38.93 -4.49 -8.46
N ILE A 830 -38.28 -5.45 -7.79
CA ILE A 830 -38.37 -6.87 -8.14
C ILE A 830 -39.24 -7.58 -7.08
N ASP A 831 -40.17 -8.40 -7.56
CA ASP A 831 -41.12 -9.21 -6.77
C ASP A 831 -41.95 -8.39 -5.76
N SER A 832 -42.10 -7.09 -6.00
CA SER A 832 -42.74 -6.15 -5.07
C SER A 832 -42.10 -6.14 -3.67
N MET A 833 -40.81 -6.51 -3.56
CA MET A 833 -40.08 -6.55 -2.30
C MET A 833 -39.34 -5.22 -2.05
N PRO A 834 -39.53 -4.56 -0.88
CA PRO A 834 -38.80 -3.34 -0.55
C PRO A 834 -37.27 -3.52 -0.50
N SER A 835 -36.78 -4.71 -0.14
CA SER A 835 -35.36 -5.05 -0.12
C SER A 835 -34.76 -5.22 -1.55
N MET A 836 -35.58 -5.36 -2.58
CA MET A 836 -35.20 -5.46 -3.98
C MET A 836 -35.78 -4.30 -4.80
N SER A 837 -35.84 -3.13 -4.19
CA SER A 837 -36.30 -1.89 -4.82
C SER A 837 -35.12 -0.92 -4.94
N TYR A 838 -34.77 -0.60 -6.17
CA TYR A 838 -33.56 0.15 -6.53
C TYR A 838 -33.92 1.52 -7.11
N ASN A 839 -33.35 2.58 -6.51
CA ASN A 839 -33.43 3.93 -7.08
C ASN A 839 -32.38 4.05 -8.21
N LEU A 840 -32.85 4.35 -9.42
CA LEU A 840 -32.01 4.39 -10.62
C LEU A 840 -31.73 5.81 -11.12
N ASN A 841 -32.02 6.86 -10.38
CA ASN A 841 -31.81 8.24 -10.80
C ASN A 841 -30.36 8.50 -11.22
N SER A 842 -29.39 8.03 -10.45
CA SER A 842 -27.94 8.18 -10.72
C SER A 842 -27.40 7.28 -11.83
N TYR A 843 -28.21 6.34 -12.34
CA TYR A 843 -27.87 5.41 -13.41
C TYR A 843 -28.43 5.83 -14.76
N TYR A 844 -29.11 6.99 -14.83
CA TYR A 844 -29.62 7.56 -16.05
C TYR A 844 -28.66 8.60 -16.60
N ALA A 845 -28.41 8.58 -17.89
CA ALA A 845 -27.71 9.65 -18.61
C ALA A 845 -28.36 9.89 -19.99
N LEU A 846 -28.40 11.15 -20.42
CA LEU A 846 -28.80 11.50 -21.76
C LEU A 846 -27.82 10.92 -22.80
N LEU A 847 -28.34 10.56 -23.95
CA LEU A 847 -27.50 10.18 -25.09
C LEU A 847 -26.73 11.41 -25.61
N PRO A 848 -25.55 11.21 -26.22
CA PRO A 848 -24.76 12.33 -26.75
C PRO A 848 -25.57 13.24 -27.67
N ASP A 849 -25.46 14.55 -27.47
CA ASP A 849 -26.15 15.61 -28.21
C ASP A 849 -27.69 15.48 -28.22
N SER A 850 -28.28 14.83 -27.21
CA SER A 850 -29.73 14.67 -27.05
C SER A 850 -30.26 15.40 -25.82
N GLU A 851 -31.37 16.13 -25.98
CA GLU A 851 -32.08 16.79 -24.89
C GLU A 851 -33.18 15.91 -24.28
N ASN A 852 -33.64 14.88 -25.00
CA ASN A 852 -34.89 14.18 -24.73
C ASN A 852 -34.77 12.66 -24.65
N GLU A 853 -33.65 12.09 -25.03
CA GLU A 853 -33.44 10.66 -25.06
C GLU A 853 -32.26 10.26 -24.21
N GLY A 854 -32.46 9.30 -23.32
CA GLY A 854 -31.44 8.82 -22.41
C GLY A 854 -31.48 7.33 -22.15
N LEU A 855 -30.50 6.85 -21.43
CA LEU A 855 -30.27 5.44 -21.16
C LEU A 855 -30.09 5.23 -19.66
N VAL A 856 -30.82 4.28 -19.11
CA VAL A 856 -30.62 3.74 -17.75
C VAL A 856 -29.82 2.46 -17.88
N GLN A 857 -28.78 2.32 -17.07
CA GLN A 857 -27.89 1.16 -17.07
C GLN A 857 -27.59 0.75 -15.63
N PHE A 858 -28.02 -0.46 -15.24
CA PHE A 858 -27.89 -0.91 -13.85
C PHE A 858 -27.58 -2.41 -13.74
N SER A 859 -26.53 -2.76 -13.01
CA SER A 859 -26.24 -4.14 -12.65
C SER A 859 -27.10 -4.56 -11.46
N ILE A 860 -28.07 -5.45 -11.68
CA ILE A 860 -28.89 -5.97 -10.59
C ILE A 860 -28.01 -6.86 -9.69
N PRO A 861 -28.02 -6.69 -8.38
CA PRO A 861 -27.31 -7.55 -7.43
C PRO A 861 -27.67 -9.02 -7.61
N GLU A 862 -26.85 -9.91 -7.05
CA GLU A 862 -27.05 -11.35 -7.16
C GLU A 862 -28.44 -11.77 -6.65
N MET A 863 -29.13 -12.55 -7.49
CA MET A 863 -30.51 -13.00 -7.29
C MET A 863 -30.58 -14.52 -7.16
N GLU A 864 -31.52 -14.97 -6.37
CA GLU A 864 -31.83 -16.39 -6.25
C GLU A 864 -32.42 -16.96 -7.55
N PRO A 865 -32.13 -18.22 -7.91
CA PRO A 865 -32.72 -18.86 -9.06
C PRO A 865 -34.25 -18.98 -8.96
N GLY A 866 -34.97 -18.66 -10.04
CA GLY A 866 -36.44 -18.75 -10.06
C GLY A 866 -37.06 -17.74 -11.02
N MET A 867 -38.41 -17.72 -11.02
CA MET A 867 -39.19 -16.73 -11.77
C MET A 867 -39.34 -15.46 -10.96
N HIS A 868 -39.02 -14.33 -11.55
CA HIS A 868 -39.10 -13.01 -10.96
C HIS A 868 -39.97 -12.08 -11.81
N THR A 869 -40.56 -11.10 -11.16
CA THR A 869 -41.31 -10.01 -11.80
C THR A 869 -40.67 -8.69 -11.48
N ALA A 870 -40.31 -7.92 -12.49
CA ALA A 870 -39.77 -6.58 -12.34
C ALA A 870 -40.82 -5.52 -12.73
N GLU A 871 -40.95 -4.50 -11.90
CA GLU A 871 -41.70 -3.29 -12.18
C GLU A 871 -40.70 -2.11 -12.28
N PHE A 872 -40.70 -1.46 -13.44
CA PHE A 872 -39.90 -0.26 -13.68
C PHE A 872 -40.82 0.94 -13.81
N LYS A 873 -40.62 1.94 -12.90
CA LYS A 873 -41.38 3.18 -12.86
C LYS A 873 -40.48 4.37 -13.08
N VAL A 874 -40.91 5.26 -13.97
CA VAL A 874 -40.14 6.46 -14.35
C VAL A 874 -41.06 7.67 -14.43
N TRP A 875 -40.51 8.84 -14.12
CA TRP A 875 -41.21 10.13 -14.11
C TRP A 875 -40.55 11.10 -15.09
N ASP A 876 -41.35 12.01 -15.68
CA ASP A 876 -40.83 13.18 -16.37
C ASP A 876 -40.60 14.33 -15.37
N ILE A 877 -40.01 15.42 -15.85
CA ILE A 877 -39.75 16.62 -15.02
C ILE A 877 -41.02 17.38 -14.62
N LEU A 878 -42.20 17.08 -15.16
CA LEU A 878 -43.51 17.61 -14.84
C LEU A 878 -44.33 16.69 -13.93
N ASN A 879 -43.74 15.57 -13.50
CA ASN A 879 -44.30 14.57 -12.60
C ASN A 879 -45.42 13.70 -13.24
N ASN A 880 -45.40 13.46 -14.54
CA ASN A 880 -46.15 12.38 -15.16
C ASN A 880 -45.36 11.10 -15.13
N SER A 881 -45.99 9.97 -14.91
CA SER A 881 -45.25 8.69 -14.78
C SER A 881 -45.62 7.66 -15.82
N THR A 882 -44.71 6.77 -16.08
CA THR A 882 -44.92 5.52 -16.86
C THR A 882 -44.39 4.35 -16.06
N THR A 883 -45.21 3.28 -16.02
CA THR A 883 -44.80 2.03 -15.34
C THR A 883 -44.79 0.90 -16.38
N TYR A 884 -43.77 0.04 -16.33
CA TYR A 884 -43.66 -1.12 -17.19
C TYR A 884 -43.28 -2.35 -16.35
N THR A 885 -44.02 -3.43 -16.54
CA THR A 885 -43.84 -4.68 -15.80
C THR A 885 -43.47 -5.81 -16.78
N PHE A 886 -42.47 -6.59 -16.42
CA PHE A 886 -41.99 -7.75 -17.16
C PHE A 886 -41.55 -8.88 -16.24
N THR A 887 -41.45 -10.08 -16.74
CA THR A 887 -40.99 -11.25 -16.01
C THR A 887 -39.69 -11.81 -16.58
N PHE A 888 -38.95 -12.56 -15.79
CA PHE A 888 -37.72 -13.25 -16.21
C PHE A 888 -37.43 -14.44 -15.29
N GLU A 889 -36.66 -15.43 -15.81
CA GLU A 889 -36.23 -16.58 -15.01
C GLU A 889 -34.74 -16.48 -14.74
N VAL A 890 -34.34 -16.38 -13.45
CA VAL A 890 -32.93 -16.44 -13.04
C VAL A 890 -32.47 -17.90 -13.03
N ALA A 891 -31.37 -18.19 -13.72
CA ALA A 891 -30.82 -19.54 -13.82
C ALA A 891 -29.31 -19.54 -13.47
N GLU A 892 -28.92 -20.40 -12.52
CA GLU A 892 -27.50 -20.65 -12.21
C GLU A 892 -26.77 -21.29 -13.38
N GLY A 893 -25.49 -20.97 -13.51
CA GLY A 893 -24.63 -21.57 -14.52
C GLY A 893 -25.03 -21.25 -15.96
N LEU A 894 -25.89 -20.24 -16.18
CA LEU A 894 -26.36 -19.88 -17.49
C LEU A 894 -25.19 -19.45 -18.38
N LYS A 895 -25.04 -20.17 -19.51
CA LYS A 895 -24.01 -19.94 -20.50
C LYS A 895 -24.10 -18.52 -21.09
N PRO A 896 -22.98 -17.76 -21.19
CA PRO A 896 -22.98 -16.50 -21.91
C PRO A 896 -23.36 -16.70 -23.39
N ASN A 897 -23.86 -15.68 -24.03
CA ASN A 897 -24.05 -15.68 -25.48
C ASN A 897 -22.89 -14.86 -26.10
N LEU A 898 -22.11 -15.53 -26.97
CA LEU A 898 -21.10 -14.86 -27.80
C LEU A 898 -21.79 -14.45 -29.12
N ILE A 899 -22.31 -13.22 -29.11
CA ILE A 899 -23.18 -12.69 -30.19
C ILE A 899 -22.40 -12.63 -31.48
N GLU A 900 -21.23 -11.98 -31.50
CA GLU A 900 -20.38 -11.84 -32.67
C GLU A 900 -18.90 -12.04 -32.29
N MET A 901 -18.13 -12.55 -33.22
CA MET A 901 -16.69 -12.70 -33.08
C MET A 901 -16.00 -12.49 -34.43
N TYR A 902 -15.07 -11.56 -34.47
CA TYR A 902 -14.25 -11.32 -35.65
C TYR A 902 -12.81 -10.95 -35.28
N ALA A 903 -11.93 -10.99 -36.25
CA ALA A 903 -10.53 -10.64 -36.12
C ALA A 903 -10.20 -9.49 -37.09
N THR A 904 -9.46 -8.48 -36.61
CA THR A 904 -9.05 -7.34 -37.44
C THR A 904 -7.61 -6.93 -37.13
N PRO A 905 -6.79 -6.63 -38.16
CA PRO A 905 -7.07 -6.84 -39.56
C PRO A 905 -7.15 -8.33 -39.91
N ASN A 906 -8.04 -8.68 -40.85
CA ASN A 906 -8.12 -10.03 -41.43
C ASN A 906 -8.34 -9.89 -42.95
N PRO A 907 -7.29 -10.08 -43.79
CA PRO A 907 -5.99 -10.67 -43.50
C PRO A 907 -5.05 -9.82 -42.63
N ALA A 908 -4.30 -10.50 -41.75
CA ALA A 908 -3.33 -9.91 -40.80
C ALA A 908 -1.86 -10.01 -41.29
N ARG A 909 -1.02 -8.99 -40.99
CA ARG A 909 0.41 -9.00 -41.33
C ARG A 909 1.26 -9.09 -40.06
N ASP A 910 1.13 -8.19 -39.11
CA ASP A 910 2.02 -8.07 -37.96
C ASP A 910 1.36 -8.48 -36.65
N GLN A 911 0.14 -8.06 -36.47
CA GLN A 911 -0.70 -8.39 -35.31
C GLN A 911 -2.16 -8.49 -35.73
N VAL A 912 -2.98 -9.05 -34.82
CA VAL A 912 -4.42 -9.13 -34.99
C VAL A 912 -5.09 -8.92 -33.64
N GLU A 913 -6.25 -8.28 -33.67
CA GLU A 913 -7.13 -8.16 -32.51
C GLU A 913 -8.38 -9.00 -32.73
N PHE A 914 -8.73 -9.80 -31.75
CA PHE A 914 -9.97 -10.57 -31.70
C PHE A 914 -11.02 -9.79 -30.92
N PHE A 915 -12.13 -9.48 -31.58
CA PHE A 915 -13.27 -8.76 -31.00
C PHE A 915 -14.38 -9.77 -30.67
N LEU A 916 -14.82 -9.73 -29.41
CA LEU A 916 -15.77 -10.69 -28.84
C LEU A 916 -16.97 -9.92 -28.27
N HIS A 917 -18.09 -9.89 -29.00
CA HIS A 917 -19.34 -9.29 -28.54
C HIS A 917 -20.16 -10.33 -27.77
N HIS A 918 -20.59 -10.01 -26.60
CA HIS A 918 -21.24 -10.94 -25.68
C HIS A 918 -22.38 -10.28 -24.89
N ASN A 919 -23.17 -11.06 -24.17
CA ASN A 919 -24.31 -10.61 -23.35
C ASN A 919 -24.01 -10.66 -21.83
N ARG A 920 -22.80 -10.34 -21.42
CA ARG A 920 -22.41 -10.24 -20.00
C ARG A 920 -21.69 -8.91 -19.76
N PRO A 921 -22.42 -7.78 -19.86
CA PRO A 921 -21.83 -6.48 -19.54
C PRO A 921 -21.50 -6.39 -18.05
N GLU A 922 -20.50 -5.58 -17.70
CA GLU A 922 -20.01 -5.34 -16.34
C GLU A 922 -19.70 -6.60 -15.53
N SER A 923 -19.50 -7.72 -16.21
CA SER A 923 -19.12 -8.99 -15.59
C SER A 923 -17.62 -9.22 -15.71
N ASN A 924 -17.04 -9.92 -14.74
CA ASN A 924 -15.67 -10.41 -14.88
C ASN A 924 -15.67 -11.62 -15.81
N LEU A 925 -15.14 -11.42 -17.02
CA LEU A 925 -15.04 -12.45 -18.02
C LEU A 925 -13.69 -13.14 -17.96
N LYS A 926 -13.74 -14.47 -18.05
CA LYS A 926 -12.61 -15.29 -18.43
C LYS A 926 -12.71 -15.58 -19.92
N VAL A 927 -11.70 -15.16 -20.67
CA VAL A 927 -11.64 -15.29 -22.13
C VAL A 927 -10.43 -16.10 -22.53
N THR A 928 -10.63 -17.18 -23.27
CA THR A 928 -9.55 -17.99 -23.85
C THR A 928 -9.64 -17.93 -25.36
N VAL A 929 -8.57 -17.49 -26.03
CA VAL A 929 -8.45 -17.54 -27.48
C VAL A 929 -7.42 -18.60 -27.85
N MET A 930 -7.78 -19.48 -28.79
CA MET A 930 -6.97 -20.58 -29.27
C MET A 930 -6.86 -20.53 -30.80
N VAL A 931 -5.66 -20.75 -31.33
CA VAL A 931 -5.40 -20.75 -32.77
C VAL A 931 -4.89 -22.13 -33.21
N TYR A 932 -5.43 -22.60 -34.37
CA TYR A 932 -5.14 -23.89 -34.96
C TYR A 932 -4.79 -23.73 -36.42
N ASP A 933 -4.00 -24.65 -36.97
CA ASP A 933 -3.87 -24.77 -38.42
C ASP A 933 -5.11 -25.46 -39.03
N MET A 934 -5.13 -25.52 -40.35
CA MET A 934 -6.27 -26.13 -41.11
C MET A 934 -6.40 -27.64 -40.87
N THR A 935 -5.40 -28.30 -40.30
CA THR A 935 -5.48 -29.73 -39.92
C THR A 935 -6.04 -29.94 -38.50
N GLY A 936 -6.26 -28.83 -37.75
CA GLY A 936 -6.74 -28.87 -36.38
C GLY A 936 -5.59 -28.97 -35.35
N LYS A 937 -4.32 -28.83 -35.77
CA LYS A 937 -3.19 -28.81 -34.87
C LYS A 937 -3.18 -27.48 -34.09
N PHE A 938 -3.11 -27.58 -32.78
CA PHE A 938 -3.00 -26.44 -31.88
C PHE A 938 -1.66 -25.72 -32.04
N LEU A 939 -1.69 -24.39 -32.10
CA LEU A 939 -0.53 -23.54 -32.36
C LEU A 939 -0.29 -22.52 -31.24
N TRP A 940 -1.33 -21.86 -30.77
CA TRP A 940 -1.24 -20.80 -29.79
C TRP A 940 -2.52 -20.66 -28.98
N SER A 941 -2.37 -20.22 -27.73
CA SER A 941 -3.49 -19.76 -26.92
C SER A 941 -3.07 -18.69 -25.92
N THR A 942 -4.06 -17.90 -25.56
CA THR A 942 -3.96 -16.98 -24.42
C THR A 942 -5.23 -17.08 -23.59
N GLU A 943 -5.08 -16.86 -22.30
CA GLU A 943 -6.18 -16.71 -21.37
C GLU A 943 -6.08 -15.33 -20.74
N LYS A 944 -7.17 -14.57 -20.73
CA LYS A 944 -7.28 -13.27 -20.09
C LYS A 944 -8.56 -13.23 -19.26
N SER A 945 -8.49 -12.55 -18.12
CA SER A 945 -9.66 -12.23 -17.31
C SER A 945 -9.73 -10.72 -17.12
N GLY A 946 -10.95 -10.19 -17.04
CA GLY A 946 -11.18 -8.77 -16.83
C GLY A 946 -12.65 -8.40 -16.92
N SER A 947 -12.98 -7.19 -16.46
CA SER A 947 -14.33 -6.64 -16.57
C SER A 947 -14.68 -6.38 -18.04
N SER A 948 -15.94 -6.56 -18.37
CA SER A 948 -16.50 -6.29 -19.69
C SER A 948 -17.33 -5.01 -19.66
N GLU A 949 -17.24 -4.20 -20.71
CA GLU A 949 -18.03 -3.00 -20.86
C GLU A 949 -19.31 -3.26 -21.66
N LEU A 950 -20.36 -2.47 -21.38
CA LEU A 950 -21.58 -2.52 -22.15
C LEU A 950 -21.32 -1.95 -23.55
N PHE A 951 -21.87 -2.61 -24.58
CA PHE A 951 -21.76 -2.25 -26.00
C PHE A 951 -20.33 -2.21 -26.58
N LYS A 952 -19.33 -2.61 -25.82
CA LYS A 952 -17.97 -2.79 -26.33
C LYS A 952 -17.62 -4.26 -26.44
N ALA A 953 -16.85 -4.59 -27.47
CA ALA A 953 -16.31 -5.93 -27.61
C ALA A 953 -15.13 -6.14 -26.63
N TYR A 954 -15.06 -7.32 -26.02
CA TYR A 954 -13.84 -7.72 -25.32
C TYR A 954 -12.72 -7.97 -26.34
N ILE A 955 -11.58 -7.31 -26.19
CA ILE A 955 -10.51 -7.34 -27.21
C ILE A 955 -9.32 -8.16 -26.68
N VAL A 956 -8.85 -9.08 -27.53
CA VAL A 956 -7.62 -9.86 -27.29
C VAL A 956 -6.66 -9.63 -28.45
N THR A 957 -5.49 -9.07 -28.17
CA THR A 957 -4.42 -8.79 -29.16
C THR A 957 -3.45 -9.96 -29.26
N TRP A 958 -2.98 -10.28 -30.46
CA TRP A 958 -2.02 -11.33 -30.75
C TRP A 958 -1.04 -10.94 -31.87
N ASN A 959 0.25 -11.25 -31.70
CA ASN A 959 1.35 -10.90 -32.58
C ASN A 959 1.67 -11.98 -33.63
N LEU A 960 0.78 -12.90 -33.90
CA LEU A 960 0.88 -13.97 -34.92
C LEU A 960 2.03 -14.96 -34.69
N THR A 961 2.37 -15.25 -33.45
CA THR A 961 3.39 -16.23 -33.06
C THR A 961 2.78 -17.49 -32.46
N ASP A 962 3.50 -18.62 -32.54
CA ASP A 962 3.13 -19.83 -31.78
C ASP A 962 3.51 -19.68 -30.28
N ASN A 963 3.11 -20.64 -29.44
CA ASN A 963 3.46 -20.65 -28.00
C ASN A 963 5.00 -20.70 -27.73
N GLY A 964 5.81 -21.01 -28.74
CA GLY A 964 7.26 -20.96 -28.67
C GLY A 964 7.85 -19.62 -29.14
N GLY A 965 7.03 -18.62 -29.42
CA GLY A 965 7.43 -17.28 -29.89
C GLY A 965 7.81 -17.23 -31.38
N ARG A 966 7.65 -18.32 -32.12
CA ARG A 966 7.98 -18.34 -33.57
C ARG A 966 6.80 -17.83 -34.38
N ARG A 967 7.10 -16.92 -35.31
CA ARG A 967 6.07 -16.37 -36.20
C ARG A 967 5.45 -17.47 -37.09
N LEU A 968 4.15 -17.40 -37.23
CA LEU A 968 3.40 -18.30 -38.11
C LEU A 968 3.65 -17.97 -39.58
N ARG A 969 3.62 -18.99 -40.45
CA ARG A 969 3.76 -18.84 -41.90
C ARG A 969 2.52 -18.22 -42.50
N PRO A 970 2.62 -17.53 -43.66
CA PRO A 970 1.42 -17.09 -44.40
C PRO A 970 0.51 -18.28 -44.72
N GLY A 971 -0.79 -18.06 -44.50
CA GLY A 971 -1.77 -19.14 -44.70
C GLY A 971 -3.10 -18.85 -44.03
N VAL A 972 -4.00 -19.84 -44.07
CA VAL A 972 -5.32 -19.81 -43.44
C VAL A 972 -5.25 -20.60 -42.13
N TYR A 973 -5.78 -20.01 -41.07
CA TYR A 973 -5.81 -20.57 -39.71
C TYR A 973 -7.25 -20.57 -39.18
N LEU A 974 -7.51 -21.42 -38.22
CA LEU A 974 -8.76 -21.39 -37.47
C LEU A 974 -8.50 -20.79 -36.09
N TYR A 975 -9.34 -19.94 -35.63
CA TYR A 975 -9.30 -19.50 -34.22
C TYR A 975 -10.63 -19.77 -33.54
N ARG A 976 -10.57 -20.13 -32.29
CA ARG A 976 -11.69 -20.38 -31.37
C ARG A 976 -11.56 -19.49 -30.18
N ALA A 977 -12.62 -18.79 -29.84
CA ALA A 977 -12.72 -18.12 -28.56
C ALA A 977 -13.71 -18.85 -27.65
N ALA A 978 -13.39 -18.83 -26.36
CA ALA A 978 -14.25 -19.34 -25.30
C ALA A 978 -14.39 -18.23 -24.23
N ILE A 979 -15.61 -18.00 -23.77
CA ILE A 979 -15.91 -17.04 -22.71
C ILE A 979 -16.72 -17.69 -21.59
N SER A 980 -16.43 -17.33 -20.35
CA SER A 980 -17.21 -17.70 -19.17
C SER A 980 -17.18 -16.57 -18.13
N THR A 981 -18.11 -16.56 -17.21
CA THR A 981 -18.09 -15.78 -15.97
C THR A 981 -17.88 -16.74 -14.80
N ASN A 982 -17.62 -16.23 -13.59
CA ASN A 982 -17.22 -17.04 -12.42
C ASN A 982 -18.14 -18.26 -12.16
N ASN A 983 -19.44 -18.16 -12.43
CA ASN A 983 -20.40 -19.22 -12.15
C ASN A 983 -21.12 -19.72 -13.44
N SER A 984 -20.59 -19.49 -14.63
CA SER A 984 -21.24 -19.87 -15.88
C SER A 984 -20.54 -21.03 -16.57
N LYS A 985 -21.32 -21.77 -17.40
CA LYS A 985 -20.76 -22.67 -18.41
C LYS A 985 -20.08 -21.88 -19.50
N GLU A 986 -19.06 -22.46 -20.13
CA GLU A 986 -18.30 -21.82 -21.20
C GLU A 986 -19.11 -21.73 -22.51
N ALA A 987 -19.09 -20.54 -23.13
CA ALA A 987 -19.57 -20.33 -24.49
C ALA A 987 -18.41 -20.31 -25.47
N THR A 988 -18.56 -20.94 -26.65
CA THR A 988 -17.49 -21.02 -27.65
C THR A 988 -17.95 -20.66 -29.01
N LYS A 989 -17.09 -19.97 -29.79
CA LYS A 989 -17.30 -19.65 -31.21
C LYS A 989 -15.98 -19.81 -31.97
N ALA A 990 -16.03 -20.19 -33.24
CA ALA A 990 -14.84 -20.35 -34.06
C ALA A 990 -14.98 -19.61 -35.38
N ASN A 991 -13.86 -19.13 -35.94
CA ASN A 991 -13.83 -18.41 -37.22
C ASN A 991 -12.45 -18.60 -37.89
N LYS A 992 -12.26 -18.02 -39.09
CA LYS A 992 -11.07 -18.13 -39.93
C LYS A 992 -10.23 -16.84 -39.81
N LEU A 993 -8.92 -17.01 -39.81
CA LEU A 993 -7.94 -15.94 -39.88
C LEU A 993 -6.97 -16.19 -41.04
N ILE A 994 -6.68 -15.17 -41.79
CA ILE A 994 -5.71 -15.20 -42.89
C ILE A 994 -4.48 -14.42 -42.46
N ILE A 995 -3.32 -15.06 -42.48
CA ILE A 995 -2.03 -14.43 -42.24
C ILE A 995 -1.29 -14.23 -43.56
N LEU A 996 -0.84 -13.01 -43.79
CA LEU A 996 -0.07 -12.63 -44.97
C LEU A 996 1.44 -12.69 -44.70
N ALA A 997 2.24 -12.72 -45.77
CA ALA A 997 3.66 -12.47 -45.71
C ALA A 997 3.92 -11.01 -45.23
N GLN A 998 4.99 -10.82 -44.49
CA GLN A 998 5.48 -9.47 -44.12
C GLN A 998 5.86 -8.65 -45.34
#